data_e755ba101275db3bf49c2fa9d43f017a
#
_entry.id   e755ba101275db3bf49c2fa9d43f017a
#
_cell.length_a   1.000
_cell.length_b   1.000
_cell.length_c   1.000
_cell.angle_alpha   90.00
_cell.angle_beta   90.00
_cell.angle_gamma   90.00
#
_symmetry.space_group_name_H-M   'P 1'
#
loop_
_entity.id
_entity.type
_entity.pdbx_description
1 polymer ?
#
loop_
_entity_poly.entity_id
_entity_poly.type
_entity_poly.pdbx_seq_one_letter_code
_entity_poly.pdbx_strand_id
1 'polypeptide(L)'
;MTSLDWVIVVVSLVLCYLPAMFYLRRARSSMAEFFTSGQSAPWWLVGTSMVATTFSTDTPNLVTDFVRSHGVSYNWVWWAFLLTGMATVFFYAQLWRRSGVLTDLEFYELRYFGRPAAAVRGFRAVYLGLFFNIMIMATVTLAAVKIANVMLGWGRLETIVVCGTAVVLFAAVSGLWGVLATDLVQFVLAMIGVTAAAYVALHHPAVGGLSGLLAKTDPKTLSLLPDFHDTTLTLTVLVIPLTVQWWSVWYPGAEPGGGSYIAQRILASRNERHALGATLWFNVAHYALRPWPWIIVALCSMQVFPTLADLQRALPQVNPALIANDLAYPAMLTLLPVGMKGLIVASLFAAYRSTMETHLNWGSSYLVIDFYQRFLAPGRTERHYLWVSRVLAAVLMILAGVFTLFLSTAGEAFQLLLSVGAGTGLIYLLRWFWWRINAWSEISAMASSFLIALAFFTAKKLGANIPDPVPLLVTVAVTTVVWIAVTLMTAPVDHAALLRFYELTRPAGPGWAAFRAESKLPPSPDSIPQMLLGWTAGVMFVYAGLFGTGSLIYGRISQSILWAVLFVISGVVLARVVMRVWASEPEIAGNETSAVAANRPCTKAVILAAGRGTRMQAADHDVALTNDQIAAADAGIKAMMPVNVEGSAAVAPRPSRPFLDYSLSALGDAGFTDVCIILAPDDRAIRDRYTRTAIPTRFHVRFATQLEAVGTGDALLAAEGFAAGEPFVVINSDNYYPPDVLAALRIAKEPACIGFSREGLSRRGDISAERIAAYAILDVGADGYLRGIVEKPDPSVFASRASGDQVSMNCWHLTSEIFRACRNVPPSPRDEIELPAAVQYAIDVLGMRIRVIHADAPVLDLSRRADIPIVTERLRGVVLEP
;
A
#
# COMPACT_ATOMS: atom_id res chain seq x y z
N MET A 1 40.18 3.61 6.39
CA MET A 1 39.26 3.81 7.54
C MET A 1 39.94 3.38 8.83
N THR A 2 39.75 4.12 9.91
CA THR A 2 40.26 3.83 11.24
C THR A 2 39.30 2.95 12.03
N SER A 3 39.73 2.45 13.23
CA SER A 3 38.85 1.70 14.13
C SER A 3 37.61 2.51 14.56
N LEU A 4 37.76 3.82 14.78
CA LEU A 4 36.64 4.71 15.13
C LEU A 4 35.62 4.81 14.00
N ASP A 5 36.06 4.90 12.73
CA ASP A 5 35.16 4.91 11.58
C ASP A 5 34.33 3.63 11.53
N TRP A 6 34.95 2.48 11.76
CA TRP A 6 34.25 1.18 11.76
C TRP A 6 33.26 1.05 12.92
N VAL A 7 33.61 1.54 14.12
CA VAL A 7 32.67 1.59 15.25
C VAL A 7 31.44 2.42 14.89
N ILE A 8 31.62 3.60 14.28
CA ILE A 8 30.51 4.45 13.85
C ILE A 8 29.65 3.74 12.79
N VAL A 9 30.26 3.06 11.82
CA VAL A 9 29.53 2.28 10.81
C VAL A 9 28.66 1.22 11.49
N VAL A 10 29.25 0.40 12.38
CA VAL A 10 28.52 -0.68 13.07
C VAL A 10 27.40 -0.14 13.94
N VAL A 11 27.66 0.89 14.74
CA VAL A 11 26.63 1.53 15.59
C VAL A 11 25.49 2.10 14.75
N SER A 12 25.82 2.80 13.63
CA SER A 12 24.81 3.35 12.74
C SER A 12 23.96 2.26 12.07
N LEU A 13 24.57 1.15 11.68
CA LEU A 13 23.85 0.00 11.14
C LEU A 13 22.91 -0.62 12.17
N VAL A 14 23.37 -0.83 13.42
CA VAL A 14 22.53 -1.36 14.50
C VAL A 14 21.34 -0.43 14.73
N LEU A 15 21.56 0.88 14.82
CA LEU A 15 20.48 1.87 14.96
C LEU A 15 19.46 1.82 13.81
N CYS A 16 19.93 1.59 12.59
CA CYS A 16 19.05 1.42 11.43
C CYS A 16 18.22 0.11 11.49
N TYR A 17 18.76 -0.96 12.13
CA TYR A 17 18.07 -2.25 12.20
C TYR A 17 17.04 -2.35 13.34
N LEU A 18 17.24 -1.63 14.43
CA LEU A 18 16.38 -1.70 15.61
C LEU A 18 14.88 -1.51 15.28
N PRO A 19 14.46 -0.50 14.50
CA PRO A 19 13.03 -0.30 14.20
C PRO A 19 12.39 -1.49 13.51
N ALA A 20 13.08 -2.15 12.58
CA ALA A 20 12.54 -3.28 11.86
C ALA A 20 12.23 -4.49 12.75
N MET A 21 13.02 -4.68 13.82
CA MET A 21 12.81 -5.80 14.76
C MET A 21 11.44 -5.73 15.44
N PHE A 22 10.92 -4.53 15.71
CA PHE A 22 9.60 -4.36 16.33
C PHE A 22 8.45 -4.79 15.42
N TYR A 23 8.64 -4.75 14.08
CA TYR A 23 7.60 -5.08 13.11
C TYR A 23 7.67 -6.50 12.55
N LEU A 24 8.64 -7.32 12.99
CA LEU A 24 8.85 -8.69 12.51
C LEU A 24 7.62 -9.60 12.61
N ARG A 25 6.92 -9.55 13.75
CA ARG A 25 5.72 -10.38 13.97
C ARG A 25 4.60 -9.95 13.03
N ARG A 26 4.42 -8.65 12.87
CA ARG A 26 3.38 -8.07 12.02
C ARG A 26 3.59 -8.38 10.54
N ALA A 27 4.83 -8.28 10.05
CA ALA A 27 5.18 -8.60 8.67
C ALA A 27 4.95 -10.08 8.27
N ARG A 28 4.77 -10.97 9.24
CA ARG A 28 4.51 -12.41 9.00
C ARG A 28 3.03 -12.77 8.98
N SER A 29 2.13 -11.86 9.32
CA SER A 29 0.70 -12.15 9.53
C SER A 29 -0.08 -12.28 8.22
N SER A 30 0.16 -11.43 7.23
CA SER A 30 -0.55 -11.47 5.94
C SER A 30 0.25 -10.84 4.81
N MET A 31 -0.16 -11.09 3.55
CA MET A 31 0.41 -10.42 2.37
C MET A 31 0.13 -8.91 2.39
N ALA A 32 -1.04 -8.48 2.84
CA ALA A 32 -1.38 -7.06 2.98
C ALA A 32 -0.46 -6.36 3.99
N GLU A 33 -0.17 -6.99 5.14
CA GLU A 33 0.81 -6.44 6.10
C GLU A 33 2.23 -6.44 5.54
N PHE A 34 2.62 -7.48 4.81
CA PHE A 34 3.97 -7.58 4.25
C PHE A 34 4.24 -6.56 3.12
N PHE A 35 3.29 -6.36 2.19
CA PHE A 35 3.48 -5.54 0.99
C PHE A 35 2.91 -4.12 1.09
N THR A 36 1.84 -3.90 1.87
CA THR A 36 1.15 -2.60 1.99
C THR A 36 0.96 -2.11 3.42
N SER A 37 1.67 -2.70 4.41
CA SER A 37 1.59 -2.31 5.82
C SER A 37 0.15 -2.28 6.37
N GLY A 38 -0.72 -3.19 5.90
CA GLY A 38 -2.13 -3.23 6.25
C GLY A 38 -2.87 -1.91 5.96
N GLN A 39 -2.37 -1.09 5.04
CA GLN A 39 -2.93 0.21 4.65
C GLN A 39 -3.17 1.17 5.84
N SER A 40 -2.27 1.19 6.81
CA SER A 40 -2.44 1.96 8.06
C SER A 40 -1.30 2.95 8.37
N ALA A 41 -0.35 3.13 7.45
CA ALA A 41 0.83 3.94 7.68
C ALA A 41 0.53 5.46 7.63
N PRO A 42 1.14 6.28 8.53
CA PRO A 42 0.94 7.73 8.57
C PRO A 42 1.76 8.44 7.48
N TRP A 43 1.27 9.62 7.03
CA TRP A 43 1.83 10.38 5.91
C TRP A 43 3.31 10.70 6.02
N TRP A 44 3.76 11.12 7.23
CA TRP A 44 5.15 11.52 7.44
C TRP A 44 6.12 10.35 7.32
N LEU A 45 5.71 9.15 7.75
CA LEU A 45 6.52 7.94 7.64
C LEU A 45 6.56 7.45 6.19
N VAL A 46 5.41 7.40 5.53
CA VAL A 46 5.29 7.00 4.13
C VAL A 46 6.07 7.93 3.21
N GLY A 47 5.90 9.24 3.36
CA GLY A 47 6.60 10.23 2.54
C GLY A 47 8.11 10.26 2.79
N THR A 48 8.55 10.06 4.03
CA THR A 48 9.99 9.92 4.34
C THR A 48 10.57 8.66 3.69
N SER A 49 9.82 7.55 3.69
CA SER A 49 10.24 6.34 2.97
C SER A 49 10.35 6.56 1.46
N MET A 50 9.41 7.31 0.85
CA MET A 50 9.51 7.67 -0.57
C MET A 50 10.80 8.44 -0.86
N VAL A 51 11.15 9.44 -0.04
CA VAL A 51 12.38 10.21 -0.25
C VAL A 51 13.65 9.43 0.08
N ALA A 52 13.63 8.57 1.10
CA ALA A 52 14.75 7.71 1.45
C ALA A 52 15.07 6.73 0.33
N THR A 53 14.05 6.12 -0.26
CA THR A 53 14.21 5.20 -1.41
C THR A 53 14.84 5.88 -2.62
N THR A 54 14.49 7.14 -2.88
CA THR A 54 15.07 7.93 -3.97
C THR A 54 16.41 8.60 -3.60
N PHE A 55 16.82 8.50 -2.35
CA PHE A 55 18.15 8.86 -1.87
C PHE A 55 19.07 7.66 -2.04
N SER A 56 19.53 7.42 -3.24
CA SER A 56 20.38 6.29 -3.60
C SER A 56 21.86 6.71 -3.70
N THR A 57 22.74 5.74 -3.76
CA THR A 57 24.20 5.97 -3.90
C THR A 57 24.59 6.60 -5.24
N ASP A 58 23.79 6.41 -6.27
CA ASP A 58 24.02 6.93 -7.62
C ASP A 58 23.68 8.42 -7.75
N THR A 59 22.74 8.95 -6.98
CA THR A 59 22.24 10.32 -7.12
C THR A 59 23.33 11.40 -6.85
N PRO A 60 24.14 11.32 -5.78
CA PRO A 60 25.24 12.28 -5.56
C PRO A 60 26.29 12.25 -6.69
N ASN A 61 26.56 11.07 -7.22
CA ASN A 61 27.50 10.89 -8.33
C ASN A 61 26.95 11.53 -9.61
N LEU A 62 25.65 11.32 -9.91
CA LEU A 62 24.96 11.90 -11.06
C LEU A 62 24.94 13.44 -11.00
N VAL A 63 24.59 14.02 -9.83
CA VAL A 63 24.60 15.48 -9.63
C VAL A 63 26.03 16.02 -9.82
N THR A 64 27.04 15.30 -9.34
CA THR A 64 28.44 15.71 -9.50
C THR A 64 28.87 15.69 -10.97
N ASP A 65 28.48 14.67 -11.72
CA ASP A 65 28.74 14.60 -13.16
C ASP A 65 28.10 15.78 -13.89
N PHE A 66 26.82 16.08 -13.63
CA PHE A 66 26.10 17.19 -14.25
C PHE A 66 26.73 18.55 -13.97
N VAL A 67 27.07 18.82 -12.71
CA VAL A 67 27.67 20.09 -12.31
C VAL A 67 29.06 20.27 -12.91
N ARG A 68 29.90 19.23 -12.90
CA ARG A 68 31.27 19.28 -13.45
C ARG A 68 31.29 19.37 -14.96
N SER A 69 30.37 18.72 -15.65
CA SER A 69 30.32 18.70 -17.12
C SER A 69 29.67 19.94 -17.72
N HIS A 70 28.59 20.47 -17.10
CA HIS A 70 27.73 21.48 -17.72
C HIS A 70 27.26 22.59 -16.76
N GLY A 71 27.69 22.58 -15.50
CA GLY A 71 27.27 23.54 -14.48
C GLY A 71 25.95 23.19 -13.78
N VAL A 72 25.59 24.01 -12.80
CA VAL A 72 24.43 23.76 -11.90
C VAL A 72 23.11 23.73 -12.66
N SER A 73 22.96 24.53 -13.72
CA SER A 73 21.72 24.58 -14.52
C SER A 73 21.36 23.26 -15.19
N TYR A 74 22.33 22.37 -15.43
CA TYR A 74 22.05 21.06 -16.06
C TYR A 74 21.13 20.15 -15.21
N ASN A 75 21.02 20.43 -13.91
CA ASN A 75 20.09 19.72 -13.04
C ASN A 75 18.60 19.90 -13.40
N TRP A 76 18.23 20.85 -14.27
CA TRP A 76 16.89 20.95 -14.81
C TRP A 76 16.40 19.66 -15.49
N VAL A 77 17.31 18.85 -16.00
CA VAL A 77 16.98 17.55 -16.60
C VAL A 77 16.21 16.66 -15.62
N TRP A 78 16.50 16.75 -14.32
CA TRP A 78 15.73 16.01 -13.30
C TRP A 78 14.84 16.91 -12.42
N TRP A 79 15.13 18.18 -12.24
CA TRP A 79 14.24 19.10 -11.50
C TRP A 79 12.87 19.24 -12.16
N ALA A 80 12.77 19.14 -13.48
CA ALA A 80 11.50 19.20 -14.21
C ALA A 80 10.50 18.12 -13.81
N PHE A 81 10.96 16.98 -13.28
CA PHE A 81 10.06 15.92 -12.77
C PHE A 81 9.27 16.31 -11.52
N LEU A 82 9.57 17.47 -10.90
CA LEU A 82 8.70 18.05 -9.89
C LEU A 82 7.27 18.29 -10.43
N LEU A 83 7.12 18.58 -11.72
CA LEU A 83 5.80 18.75 -12.36
C LEU A 83 4.96 17.46 -12.26
N THR A 84 5.56 16.30 -12.58
CA THR A 84 4.94 14.99 -12.39
C THR A 84 4.70 14.67 -10.91
N GLY A 85 5.67 14.95 -10.06
CA GLY A 85 5.55 14.70 -8.63
C GLY A 85 4.37 15.47 -8.02
N MET A 86 4.23 16.76 -8.31
CA MET A 86 3.10 17.56 -7.84
C MET A 86 1.78 17.19 -8.53
N ALA A 87 1.82 16.72 -9.79
CA ALA A 87 0.62 16.15 -10.42
C ALA A 87 0.15 14.91 -9.65
N THR A 88 1.08 14.05 -9.23
CA THR A 88 0.78 12.88 -8.40
C THR A 88 0.11 13.28 -7.08
N VAL A 89 0.57 14.35 -6.43
CA VAL A 89 -0.04 14.85 -5.17
C VAL A 89 -1.51 15.19 -5.36
N PHE A 90 -1.83 16.01 -6.36
CA PHE A 90 -3.15 16.65 -6.45
C PHE A 90 -4.14 15.91 -7.35
N PHE A 91 -3.65 15.12 -8.34
CA PHE A 91 -4.53 14.46 -9.30
C PHE A 91 -4.65 12.94 -9.08
N TYR A 92 -3.65 12.29 -8.45
CA TYR A 92 -3.58 10.83 -8.48
C TYR A 92 -3.49 10.16 -7.11
N ALA A 93 -2.87 10.77 -6.10
CA ALA A 93 -2.65 10.13 -4.82
C ALA A 93 -3.97 9.67 -4.14
N GLN A 94 -5.00 10.51 -4.21
CA GLN A 94 -6.34 10.18 -3.70
C GLN A 94 -7.00 9.07 -4.51
N LEU A 95 -6.91 9.13 -5.85
CA LEU A 95 -7.48 8.10 -6.75
C LEU A 95 -6.84 6.73 -6.51
N TRP A 96 -5.51 6.67 -6.36
CA TRP A 96 -4.81 5.44 -5.99
C TRP A 96 -5.31 4.88 -4.66
N ARG A 97 -5.38 5.71 -3.62
CA ARG A 97 -5.82 5.24 -2.31
C ARG A 97 -7.28 4.78 -2.32
N ARG A 98 -8.14 5.49 -3.08
CA ARG A 98 -9.58 5.19 -3.25
C ARG A 98 -9.81 3.89 -4.02
N SER A 99 -8.92 3.52 -4.94
CA SER A 99 -9.03 2.28 -5.72
C SER A 99 -8.97 1.02 -4.87
N GLY A 100 -8.34 1.06 -3.69
CA GLY A 100 -8.28 -0.04 -2.73
C GLY A 100 -7.45 -1.25 -3.17
N VAL A 101 -6.75 -1.20 -4.31
CA VAL A 101 -5.91 -2.29 -4.82
C VAL A 101 -4.69 -2.54 -3.91
N LEU A 102 -4.14 -3.76 -3.94
CA LEU A 102 -2.91 -4.10 -3.21
C LEU A 102 -1.65 -3.74 -4.00
N THR A 103 -1.71 -3.87 -5.32
CA THR A 103 -0.64 -3.46 -6.24
C THR A 103 -1.20 -2.53 -7.30
N ASP A 104 -0.39 -1.62 -7.82
CA ASP A 104 -0.79 -0.75 -8.94
C ASP A 104 -1.04 -1.54 -10.24
N LEU A 105 -0.58 -2.78 -10.34
CA LEU A 105 -0.87 -3.66 -11.47
C LEU A 105 -2.29 -4.26 -11.42
N GLU A 106 -2.90 -4.39 -10.24
CA GLU A 106 -4.32 -4.77 -10.11
C GLU A 106 -5.25 -3.73 -10.75
N PHE A 107 -4.79 -2.47 -10.83
CA PHE A 107 -5.49 -1.40 -11.55
C PHE A 107 -5.87 -1.79 -12.98
N TYR A 108 -5.05 -2.57 -13.67
CA TYR A 108 -5.34 -2.98 -15.06
C TYR A 108 -6.59 -3.84 -15.18
N GLU A 109 -6.80 -4.77 -14.26
CA GLU A 109 -8.01 -5.59 -14.25
C GLU A 109 -9.21 -4.83 -13.67
N LEU A 110 -8.99 -3.92 -12.73
CA LEU A 110 -10.02 -3.02 -12.21
C LEU A 110 -10.55 -2.06 -13.29
N ARG A 111 -9.63 -1.53 -14.13
CA ARG A 111 -9.91 -0.46 -15.09
C ARG A 111 -10.30 -0.96 -16.47
N TYR A 112 -9.70 -2.05 -16.97
CA TYR A 112 -9.83 -2.47 -18.37
C TYR A 112 -10.61 -3.76 -18.57
N PHE A 113 -10.68 -4.63 -17.58
CA PHE A 113 -11.42 -5.89 -17.61
C PHE A 113 -11.04 -6.87 -18.73
N GLY A 114 -11.21 -8.19 -18.47
CA GLY A 114 -11.08 -9.25 -19.44
C GLY A 114 -9.64 -9.71 -19.74
N ARG A 115 -9.48 -10.57 -20.75
CA ARG A 115 -8.18 -11.17 -21.12
C ARG A 115 -7.08 -10.17 -21.48
N PRO A 116 -7.34 -9.07 -22.21
CA PRO A 116 -6.30 -8.09 -22.50
C PRO A 116 -5.78 -7.40 -21.24
N ALA A 117 -6.65 -7.09 -20.27
CA ALA A 117 -6.25 -6.50 -18.99
C ALA A 117 -5.35 -7.44 -18.20
N ALA A 118 -5.72 -8.73 -18.09
CA ALA A 118 -4.89 -9.75 -17.44
C ALA A 118 -3.53 -9.92 -18.15
N ALA A 119 -3.50 -9.88 -19.50
CA ALA A 119 -2.25 -9.94 -20.25
C ALA A 119 -1.33 -8.74 -19.97
N VAL A 120 -1.86 -7.51 -19.91
CA VAL A 120 -1.09 -6.32 -19.52
C VAL A 120 -0.55 -6.46 -18.10
N ARG A 121 -1.40 -6.87 -17.15
CA ARG A 121 -1.02 -7.10 -15.76
C ARG A 121 0.15 -8.08 -15.65
N GLY A 122 0.03 -9.26 -16.26
CA GLY A 122 1.08 -10.28 -16.24
C GLY A 122 2.37 -9.85 -16.95
N PHE A 123 2.26 -9.23 -18.12
CA PHE A 123 3.41 -8.71 -18.86
C PHE A 123 4.16 -7.65 -18.03
N ARG A 124 3.45 -6.67 -17.49
CA ARG A 124 4.07 -5.61 -16.67
C ARG A 124 4.68 -6.16 -15.38
N ALA A 125 4.07 -7.18 -14.77
CA ALA A 125 4.65 -7.82 -13.58
C ALA A 125 6.05 -8.36 -13.85
N VAL A 126 6.25 -9.02 -14.99
CA VAL A 126 7.58 -9.52 -15.40
C VAL A 126 8.46 -8.39 -15.92
N TYR A 127 7.94 -7.51 -16.77
CA TYR A 127 8.70 -6.43 -17.38
C TYR A 127 9.27 -5.44 -16.36
N LEU A 128 8.42 -4.98 -15.41
CA LEU A 128 8.85 -4.05 -14.36
C LEU A 128 9.47 -4.78 -13.17
N GLY A 129 8.85 -5.87 -12.69
CA GLY A 129 9.29 -6.56 -11.47
C GLY A 129 10.58 -7.37 -11.65
N LEU A 130 10.88 -7.81 -12.88
CA LEU A 130 12.12 -8.54 -13.18
C LEU A 130 13.11 -7.66 -13.95
N PHE A 131 12.80 -7.33 -15.22
CA PHE A 131 13.78 -6.72 -16.14
C PHE A 131 14.24 -5.33 -15.69
N PHE A 132 13.30 -4.38 -15.56
CA PHE A 132 13.66 -3.02 -15.13
C PHE A 132 14.19 -2.98 -13.71
N ASN A 133 13.61 -3.76 -12.83
CA ASN A 133 14.03 -3.83 -11.44
C ASN A 133 15.49 -4.28 -11.30
N ILE A 134 15.89 -5.33 -12.04
CA ILE A 134 17.29 -5.80 -12.08
C ILE A 134 18.21 -4.71 -12.62
N MET A 135 17.82 -4.00 -13.69
CA MET A 135 18.65 -2.92 -14.25
C MET A 135 18.91 -1.81 -13.25
N ILE A 136 17.87 -1.37 -12.52
CA ILE A 136 18.04 -0.31 -11.52
C ILE A 136 18.93 -0.80 -10.38
N MET A 137 18.61 -1.98 -9.83
CA MET A 137 19.41 -2.55 -8.73
C MET A 137 20.88 -2.72 -9.14
N ALA A 138 21.15 -3.11 -10.39
CA ALA A 138 22.50 -3.24 -10.89
C ALA A 138 23.21 -1.88 -11.01
N THR A 139 22.50 -0.83 -11.45
CA THR A 139 23.04 0.54 -11.54
C THR A 139 23.37 1.11 -10.16
N VAL A 140 22.47 0.94 -9.20
CA VAL A 140 22.67 1.34 -7.80
C VAL A 140 23.82 0.58 -7.17
N THR A 141 23.94 -0.73 -7.45
CA THR A 141 25.04 -1.57 -6.98
C THR A 141 26.36 -1.16 -7.61
N LEU A 142 26.38 -0.77 -8.89
CA LEU A 142 27.60 -0.24 -9.54
C LEU A 142 28.10 1.04 -8.86
N ALA A 143 27.18 1.95 -8.49
CA ALA A 143 27.55 3.16 -7.73
C ALA A 143 28.13 2.80 -6.36
N ALA A 144 27.52 1.84 -5.65
CA ALA A 144 28.05 1.33 -4.40
C ALA A 144 29.44 0.69 -4.56
N VAL A 145 29.68 -0.05 -5.64
CA VAL A 145 31.00 -0.60 -5.98
C VAL A 145 32.02 0.51 -6.17
N LYS A 146 31.71 1.58 -6.91
CA LYS A 146 32.63 2.73 -7.11
C LYS A 146 32.99 3.38 -5.77
N ILE A 147 31.98 3.61 -4.89
CA ILE A 147 32.19 4.20 -3.58
C ILE A 147 33.00 3.27 -2.66
N ALA A 148 32.65 1.98 -2.60
CA ALA A 148 33.38 1.00 -1.78
C ALA A 148 34.82 0.82 -2.24
N ASN A 149 35.08 0.82 -3.56
CA ASN A 149 36.43 0.75 -4.09
C ASN A 149 37.28 1.95 -3.67
N VAL A 150 36.73 3.18 -3.77
CA VAL A 150 37.45 4.41 -3.36
C VAL A 150 37.62 4.51 -1.85
N MET A 151 36.57 4.22 -1.06
CA MET A 151 36.56 4.45 0.38
C MET A 151 37.11 3.30 1.22
N LEU A 152 36.90 2.05 0.77
CA LEU A 152 37.18 0.83 1.52
C LEU A 152 38.29 0.00 0.87
N GLY A 153 38.62 0.24 -0.41
CA GLY A 153 39.52 -0.58 -1.20
C GLY A 153 38.96 -1.93 -1.63
N TRP A 154 37.63 -2.10 -1.55
CA TRP A 154 36.98 -3.37 -1.87
C TRP A 154 36.90 -3.61 -3.36
N GLY A 155 37.10 -4.86 -3.74
CA GLY A 155 36.90 -5.30 -5.12
C GLY A 155 35.40 -5.29 -5.51
N ARG A 156 35.12 -5.34 -6.80
CA ARG A 156 33.79 -5.33 -7.38
C ARG A 156 32.93 -6.49 -6.86
N LEU A 157 33.47 -7.70 -6.94
CA LEU A 157 32.74 -8.91 -6.49
C LEU A 157 32.52 -8.91 -4.97
N GLU A 158 33.55 -8.51 -4.22
CA GLU A 158 33.47 -8.41 -2.76
C GLU A 158 32.32 -7.47 -2.33
N THR A 159 32.25 -6.28 -2.93
CA THR A 159 31.18 -5.32 -2.64
C THR A 159 29.79 -5.89 -2.98
N ILE A 160 29.65 -6.53 -4.16
CA ILE A 160 28.36 -7.14 -4.57
C ILE A 160 27.91 -8.21 -3.57
N VAL A 161 28.82 -9.09 -3.15
CA VAL A 161 28.50 -10.20 -2.25
C VAL A 161 28.17 -9.68 -0.84
N VAL A 162 29.03 -8.83 -0.28
CA VAL A 162 28.83 -8.34 1.10
C VAL A 162 27.56 -7.48 1.20
N CYS A 163 27.44 -6.46 0.34
CA CYS A 163 26.28 -5.57 0.36
C CYS A 163 24.98 -6.31 -0.02
N GLY A 164 25.02 -7.16 -1.05
CA GLY A 164 23.88 -7.94 -1.50
C GLY A 164 23.35 -8.91 -0.45
N THR A 165 24.26 -9.65 0.20
CA THR A 165 23.88 -10.58 1.29
C THR A 165 23.22 -9.83 2.46
N ALA A 166 23.81 -8.70 2.88
CA ALA A 166 23.25 -7.90 3.97
C ALA A 166 21.83 -7.41 3.65
N VAL A 167 21.58 -6.95 2.42
CA VAL A 167 20.25 -6.48 2.00
C VAL A 167 19.23 -7.63 1.94
N VAL A 168 19.59 -8.78 1.35
CA VAL A 168 18.66 -9.93 1.24
C VAL A 168 18.26 -10.47 2.60
N LEU A 169 19.21 -10.63 3.52
CA LEU A 169 18.92 -11.09 4.89
C LEU A 169 17.89 -10.18 5.58
N PHE A 170 17.99 -8.90 5.32
CA PHE A 170 17.11 -7.92 5.92
C PHE A 170 15.73 -7.86 5.24
N ALA A 171 15.69 -7.76 3.91
CA ALA A 171 14.45 -7.70 3.13
C ALA A 171 13.56 -8.93 3.35
N ALA A 172 14.17 -10.13 3.55
CA ALA A 172 13.45 -11.36 3.81
C ALA A 172 12.65 -11.35 5.13
N VAL A 173 12.97 -10.43 6.04
CA VAL A 173 12.48 -10.45 7.43
C VAL A 173 11.52 -9.30 7.71
N SER A 174 11.76 -8.09 7.16
CA SER A 174 11.17 -6.85 7.64
C SER A 174 9.78 -6.51 7.09
N GLY A 175 9.42 -6.92 5.87
CA GLY A 175 8.22 -6.46 5.18
C GLY A 175 8.15 -4.93 5.05
N LEU A 176 7.07 -4.36 4.49
CA LEU A 176 6.99 -2.92 4.22
C LEU A 176 7.02 -2.06 5.50
N TRP A 177 6.42 -2.50 6.61
CA TRP A 177 6.48 -1.76 7.88
C TRP A 177 7.92 -1.59 8.38
N GLY A 178 8.72 -2.65 8.29
CA GLY A 178 10.14 -2.57 8.65
C GLY A 178 10.90 -1.60 7.75
N VAL A 179 10.65 -1.65 6.43
CA VAL A 179 11.23 -0.71 5.46
C VAL A 179 10.86 0.74 5.81
N LEU A 180 9.57 1.05 6.01
CA LEU A 180 9.12 2.41 6.35
C LEU A 180 9.80 2.96 7.63
N ALA A 181 9.89 2.13 8.67
CA ALA A 181 10.47 2.55 9.94
C ALA A 181 12.00 2.75 9.87
N THR A 182 12.71 1.89 9.13
CA THR A 182 14.16 2.01 8.93
C THR A 182 14.50 3.17 8.00
N ASP A 183 13.69 3.43 6.97
CA ASP A 183 13.87 4.54 6.04
C ASP A 183 13.88 5.91 6.73
N LEU A 184 13.09 6.09 7.79
CA LEU A 184 13.11 7.32 8.59
C LEU A 184 14.50 7.56 9.21
N VAL A 185 15.07 6.54 9.87
CA VAL A 185 16.40 6.64 10.49
C VAL A 185 17.47 6.84 9.41
N GLN A 186 17.37 6.12 8.32
CA GLN A 186 18.32 6.19 7.20
C GLN A 186 18.30 7.56 6.53
N PHE A 187 17.12 8.14 6.31
CA PHE A 187 17.01 9.48 5.72
C PHE A 187 17.68 10.54 6.58
N VAL A 188 17.46 10.50 7.90
CA VAL A 188 18.12 11.44 8.84
C VAL A 188 19.63 11.26 8.80
N LEU A 189 20.10 10.01 8.88
CA LEU A 189 21.54 9.70 8.82
C LEU A 189 22.16 10.16 7.49
N ALA A 190 21.47 9.92 6.38
CA ALA A 190 21.91 10.33 5.05
C ALA A 190 22.03 11.86 4.93
N MET A 191 21.03 12.61 5.42
CA MET A 191 21.06 14.07 5.40
C MET A 191 22.19 14.65 6.28
N ILE A 192 22.44 14.07 7.44
CA ILE A 192 23.57 14.46 8.30
C ILE A 192 24.90 14.21 7.54
N GLY A 193 25.06 13.02 6.96
CA GLY A 193 26.28 12.65 6.24
C GLY A 193 26.60 13.57 5.07
N VAL A 194 25.63 13.81 4.18
CA VAL A 194 25.88 14.68 3.00
C VAL A 194 26.08 16.14 3.38
N THR A 195 25.41 16.65 4.43
CA THR A 195 25.61 18.01 4.93
C THR A 195 27.01 18.16 5.55
N ALA A 196 27.45 17.17 6.32
CA ALA A 196 28.80 17.13 6.86
C ALA A 196 29.87 17.08 5.75
N ALA A 197 29.64 16.28 4.69
CA ALA A 197 30.54 16.24 3.52
C ALA A 197 30.62 17.60 2.83
N ALA A 198 29.51 18.30 2.63
CA ALA A 198 29.49 19.63 2.06
C ALA A 198 30.23 20.67 2.92
N TYR A 199 30.03 20.58 4.25
CA TYR A 199 30.73 21.45 5.20
C TYR A 199 32.27 21.26 5.13
N VAL A 200 32.75 20.02 5.16
CA VAL A 200 34.20 19.73 5.07
C VAL A 200 34.76 20.11 3.71
N ALA A 201 34.02 19.85 2.61
CA ALA A 201 34.44 20.24 1.28
C ALA A 201 34.64 21.76 1.14
N LEU A 202 33.75 22.55 1.73
CA LEU A 202 33.89 24.02 1.77
C LEU A 202 35.13 24.48 2.54
N HIS A 203 35.49 23.80 3.63
CA HIS A 203 36.65 24.17 4.45
C HIS A 203 38.00 23.61 3.96
N HIS A 204 37.99 22.92 2.81
CA HIS A 204 39.23 22.47 2.21
C HIS A 204 40.12 23.64 1.78
N PRO A 205 41.46 23.62 2.03
CA PRO A 205 42.35 24.74 1.71
C PRO A 205 42.29 25.21 0.24
N ALA A 206 42.16 24.30 -0.70
CA ALA A 206 42.04 24.65 -2.12
C ALA A 206 40.75 25.45 -2.45
N VAL A 207 39.69 25.27 -1.66
CA VAL A 207 38.39 25.94 -1.81
C VAL A 207 38.41 27.32 -1.14
N GLY A 208 38.81 27.38 0.13
CA GLY A 208 38.89 28.61 0.90
C GLY A 208 37.54 29.12 1.43
N GLY A 209 36.66 28.19 1.81
CA GLY A 209 35.30 28.52 2.29
C GLY A 209 34.31 28.89 1.17
N LEU A 210 33.14 29.32 1.56
CA LEU A 210 32.06 29.66 0.60
C LEU A 210 32.47 30.87 -0.26
N SER A 211 33.10 31.89 0.33
CA SER A 211 33.60 33.08 -0.42
C SER A 211 34.67 32.68 -1.41
N GLY A 212 35.60 31.79 -1.05
CA GLY A 212 36.63 31.26 -1.94
C GLY A 212 36.03 30.45 -3.09
N LEU A 213 35.03 29.59 -2.82
CA LEU A 213 34.31 28.83 -3.84
C LEU A 213 33.69 29.79 -4.88
N LEU A 214 32.94 30.78 -4.42
CA LEU A 214 32.22 31.71 -5.30
C LEU A 214 33.16 32.59 -6.13
N ALA A 215 34.30 33.01 -5.53
CA ALA A 215 35.30 33.82 -6.22
C ALA A 215 36.06 33.07 -7.31
N LYS A 216 36.28 31.76 -7.10
CA LYS A 216 37.08 30.92 -8.02
C LYS A 216 36.22 30.22 -9.08
N THR A 217 34.90 30.14 -8.91
CA THR A 217 34.03 29.43 -9.85
C THR A 217 33.44 30.38 -10.88
N ASP A 218 33.46 29.97 -12.14
CA ASP A 218 32.85 30.75 -13.23
C ASP A 218 31.35 31.00 -12.93
N PRO A 219 30.90 32.26 -13.02
CA PRO A 219 29.50 32.64 -12.87
C PRO A 219 28.51 31.86 -13.75
N LYS A 220 28.92 31.37 -14.92
CA LYS A 220 28.12 30.51 -15.78
C LYS A 220 27.89 29.13 -15.14
N THR A 221 28.90 28.57 -14.51
CA THR A 221 28.82 27.28 -13.78
C THR A 221 27.87 27.37 -12.59
N LEU A 222 27.83 28.53 -11.90
CA LEU A 222 26.95 28.81 -10.77
C LEU A 222 25.51 29.12 -11.18
N SER A 223 25.25 29.36 -12.46
CA SER A 223 23.92 29.75 -12.92
C SER A 223 22.87 28.66 -12.65
N LEU A 224 21.72 29.07 -12.12
CA LEU A 224 20.56 28.18 -11.89
C LEU A 224 19.73 27.99 -13.17
N LEU A 225 19.94 28.83 -14.19
CA LEU A 225 19.29 28.76 -15.50
C LEU A 225 20.37 28.58 -16.56
N PRO A 226 20.10 27.89 -17.67
CA PRO A 226 21.03 27.77 -18.78
C PRO A 226 21.32 29.11 -19.41
N ASP A 227 22.43 29.25 -20.11
CA ASP A 227 22.75 30.42 -20.92
C ASP A 227 21.80 30.49 -22.13
N PHE A 228 20.85 31.42 -22.12
CA PHE A 228 19.85 31.55 -23.18
C PHE A 228 20.43 31.91 -24.54
N HIS A 229 21.69 32.33 -24.62
CA HIS A 229 22.40 32.54 -25.90
C HIS A 229 22.84 31.18 -26.51
N ASP A 230 23.01 30.13 -25.71
CA ASP A 230 23.18 28.77 -26.19
C ASP A 230 21.80 28.13 -26.38
N THR A 231 21.26 28.23 -27.58
CA THR A 231 19.95 27.68 -27.95
C THR A 231 19.87 26.16 -27.75
N THR A 232 20.95 25.45 -28.07
CA THR A 232 20.97 23.98 -27.93
C THR A 232 20.93 23.56 -26.47
N LEU A 233 21.71 24.18 -25.60
CA LEU A 233 21.69 23.94 -24.17
C LEU A 233 20.33 24.32 -23.57
N THR A 234 19.80 25.47 -23.92
CA THR A 234 18.49 25.95 -23.46
C THR A 234 17.36 24.98 -23.83
N LEU A 235 17.32 24.53 -25.09
CA LEU A 235 16.33 23.56 -25.54
C LEU A 235 16.47 22.23 -24.79
N THR A 236 17.67 21.68 -24.70
CA THR A 236 17.92 20.35 -24.12
C THR A 236 17.70 20.31 -22.60
N VAL A 237 18.12 21.36 -21.90
CA VAL A 237 18.17 21.38 -20.43
C VAL A 237 16.91 21.98 -19.81
N LEU A 238 16.25 22.91 -20.48
CA LEU A 238 15.12 23.65 -19.91
C LEU A 238 13.80 23.41 -20.67
N VAL A 239 13.80 23.69 -21.97
CA VAL A 239 12.53 23.70 -22.74
C VAL A 239 11.95 22.28 -22.89
N ILE A 240 12.77 21.34 -23.34
CA ILE A 240 12.32 19.94 -23.50
C ILE A 240 11.94 19.30 -22.15
N PRO A 241 12.73 19.42 -21.07
CA PRO A 241 12.34 18.95 -19.75
C PRO A 241 11.00 19.51 -19.26
N LEU A 242 10.78 20.81 -19.40
CA LEU A 242 9.54 21.46 -18.92
C LEU A 242 8.32 21.26 -19.83
N THR A 243 8.51 20.90 -21.09
CA THR A 243 7.38 20.72 -22.05
C THR A 243 7.03 19.27 -22.32
N VAL A 244 7.99 18.39 -22.46
CA VAL A 244 7.80 17.01 -22.92
C VAL A 244 8.36 15.97 -21.97
N GLN A 245 9.56 16.19 -21.43
CA GLN A 245 10.25 15.16 -20.66
C GLN A 245 9.62 14.94 -19.28
N TRP A 246 8.99 15.94 -18.67
CA TRP A 246 8.47 15.84 -17.29
C TRP A 246 7.39 14.77 -17.11
N TRP A 247 6.71 14.34 -18.16
CA TRP A 247 5.79 13.22 -18.10
C TRP A 247 6.39 11.88 -18.54
N SER A 248 7.68 11.85 -18.89
CA SER A 248 8.37 10.60 -19.21
C SER A 248 8.62 9.77 -17.94
N VAL A 249 8.65 8.47 -18.07
CA VAL A 249 9.11 7.59 -16.98
C VAL A 249 10.64 7.65 -16.96
N TRP A 250 11.21 8.47 -16.06
CA TRP A 250 12.68 8.61 -15.97
C TRP A 250 13.32 7.58 -15.06
N TYR A 251 12.57 7.08 -14.12
CA TYR A 251 12.99 6.05 -13.17
C TYR A 251 11.86 5.04 -13.07
N PRO A 252 12.08 3.76 -13.39
CA PRO A 252 11.05 2.75 -13.21
C PRO A 252 10.66 2.66 -11.73
N GLY A 253 9.51 3.15 -11.42
CA GLY A 253 9.05 3.41 -10.08
C GLY A 253 8.52 4.82 -9.90
N ALA A 254 8.87 5.75 -10.77
CA ALA A 254 8.33 7.10 -10.79
C ALA A 254 7.52 7.34 -12.07
N GLU A 255 6.51 6.48 -12.31
CA GLU A 255 5.57 6.67 -13.42
C GLU A 255 4.76 7.95 -13.21
N PRO A 256 4.48 8.71 -14.28
CA PRO A 256 3.57 9.84 -14.22
C PRO A 256 2.21 9.42 -13.64
N GLY A 257 1.72 10.21 -12.70
CA GLY A 257 0.51 9.86 -11.95
C GLY A 257 0.72 8.86 -10.80
N GLY A 258 1.96 8.52 -10.47
CA GLY A 258 2.32 7.62 -9.38
C GLY A 258 2.12 6.16 -9.76
N GLY A 259 3.19 5.44 -10.03
CA GLY A 259 3.20 4.00 -10.27
C GLY A 259 4.27 3.32 -9.42
N SER A 260 4.34 2.01 -9.48
CA SER A 260 5.38 1.19 -8.87
C SER A 260 5.55 1.45 -7.36
N TYR A 261 6.76 1.66 -6.84
CA TYR A 261 6.97 1.83 -5.40
C TYR A 261 6.34 3.12 -4.83
N ILE A 262 6.12 4.16 -5.64
CA ILE A 262 5.39 5.37 -5.20
C ILE A 262 3.91 5.01 -4.99
N ALA A 263 3.28 4.31 -5.94
CA ALA A 263 1.91 3.80 -5.77
C ALA A 263 1.81 2.84 -4.59
N GLN A 264 2.75 1.90 -4.42
CA GLN A 264 2.78 0.99 -3.27
C GLN A 264 2.74 1.75 -1.93
N ARG A 265 3.47 2.84 -1.82
CA ARG A 265 3.48 3.66 -0.60
C ARG A 265 2.22 4.50 -0.44
N ILE A 266 1.67 5.03 -1.54
CA ILE A 266 0.35 5.69 -1.52
C ILE A 266 -0.72 4.71 -1.02
N LEU A 267 -0.73 3.47 -1.52
CA LEU A 267 -1.65 2.40 -1.12
C LEU A 267 -1.45 1.95 0.33
N ALA A 268 -0.23 2.05 0.86
CA ALA A 268 0.07 1.75 2.26
C ALA A 268 -0.42 2.84 3.24
N SER A 269 -0.76 4.03 2.76
CA SER A 269 -1.23 5.14 3.57
C SER A 269 -2.60 4.86 4.20
N ARG A 270 -2.84 5.41 5.41
CA ARG A 270 -4.06 5.19 6.19
C ARG A 270 -5.34 5.59 5.44
N ASN A 271 -5.35 6.74 4.76
CA ASN A 271 -6.46 7.27 3.99
C ASN A 271 -5.97 8.24 2.90
N GLU A 272 -6.90 8.86 2.17
CA GLU A 272 -6.59 9.80 1.08
C GLU A 272 -5.80 11.02 1.56
N ARG A 273 -6.12 11.58 2.75
CA ARG A 273 -5.37 12.70 3.36
C ARG A 273 -3.92 12.32 3.62
N HIS A 274 -3.70 11.13 4.17
CA HIS A 274 -2.36 10.62 4.40
C HIS A 274 -1.61 10.31 3.10
N ALA A 275 -2.29 9.86 2.05
CA ALA A 275 -1.71 9.64 0.73
C ALA A 275 -1.23 10.96 0.10
N LEU A 276 -2.07 12.01 0.12
CA LEU A 276 -1.74 13.34 -0.36
C LEU A 276 -0.58 13.95 0.45
N GLY A 277 -0.65 13.92 1.77
CA GLY A 277 0.39 14.46 2.65
C GLY A 277 1.74 13.76 2.47
N ALA A 278 1.75 12.43 2.30
CA ALA A 278 2.96 11.65 2.04
C ALA A 278 3.64 12.06 0.74
N THR A 279 2.86 12.15 -0.33
CA THR A 279 3.36 12.51 -1.66
C THR A 279 3.85 13.97 -1.70
N LEU A 280 3.16 14.88 -1.00
CA LEU A 280 3.58 16.28 -0.88
C LEU A 280 4.91 16.38 -0.12
N TRP A 281 5.03 15.74 1.04
CA TRP A 281 6.28 15.71 1.82
C TRP A 281 7.43 15.13 1.03
N PHE A 282 7.19 14.03 0.30
CA PHE A 282 8.18 13.45 -0.61
C PHE A 282 8.73 14.49 -1.58
N ASN A 283 7.87 15.23 -2.29
CA ASN A 283 8.32 16.21 -3.29
C ASN A 283 9.09 17.40 -2.67
N VAL A 284 8.65 17.89 -1.51
CA VAL A 284 9.36 18.95 -0.79
C VAL A 284 10.77 18.50 -0.38
N ALA A 285 10.88 17.33 0.25
CA ALA A 285 12.15 16.83 0.70
C ALA A 285 13.08 16.44 -0.46
N HIS A 286 12.52 15.88 -1.55
CA HIS A 286 13.28 15.45 -2.71
C HIS A 286 13.88 16.60 -3.51
N TYR A 287 13.11 17.64 -3.81
CA TYR A 287 13.52 18.69 -4.73
C TYR A 287 14.03 19.98 -4.05
N ALA A 288 13.59 20.29 -2.83
CA ALA A 288 14.04 21.50 -2.14
C ALA A 288 15.12 21.25 -1.07
N LEU A 289 15.00 20.16 -0.30
CA LEU A 289 15.84 19.95 0.88
C LEU A 289 17.21 19.33 0.56
N ARG A 290 17.24 18.28 -0.25
CA ARG A 290 18.46 17.46 -0.41
C ARG A 290 19.43 17.86 -1.54
N PRO A 291 19.11 18.67 -2.59
CA PRO A 291 20.04 18.89 -3.71
C PRO A 291 21.30 19.68 -3.33
N TRP A 292 21.17 20.68 -2.47
CA TRP A 292 22.22 21.64 -2.22
C TRP A 292 23.51 21.07 -1.64
N PRO A 293 23.52 20.15 -0.67
CA PRO A 293 24.75 19.53 -0.20
C PRO A 293 25.54 18.86 -1.31
N TRP A 294 24.87 18.17 -2.25
CA TRP A 294 25.53 17.53 -3.38
C TRP A 294 26.12 18.52 -4.38
N ILE A 295 25.36 19.57 -4.71
CA ILE A 295 25.81 20.66 -5.59
C ILE A 295 27.05 21.35 -5.01
N ILE A 296 27.08 21.61 -3.70
CA ILE A 296 28.23 22.22 -3.02
C ILE A 296 29.44 21.30 -3.12
N VAL A 297 29.32 19.99 -2.82
CA VAL A 297 30.43 19.04 -2.95
C VAL A 297 30.94 18.97 -4.40
N ALA A 298 30.03 18.96 -5.38
CA ALA A 298 30.38 18.95 -6.80
C ALA A 298 31.18 20.21 -7.20
N LEU A 299 30.70 21.40 -6.81
CA LEU A 299 31.41 22.66 -7.07
C LEU A 299 32.79 22.70 -6.39
N CYS A 300 32.89 22.27 -5.12
CA CYS A 300 34.16 22.14 -4.41
C CYS A 300 35.13 21.17 -5.12
N SER A 301 34.60 20.06 -5.66
CA SER A 301 35.41 19.08 -6.36
C SER A 301 36.10 19.64 -7.61
N MET A 302 35.55 20.66 -8.26
CA MET A 302 36.15 21.34 -9.42
C MET A 302 37.38 22.17 -9.03
N GLN A 303 37.49 22.60 -7.77
CA GLN A 303 38.66 23.33 -7.23
C GLN A 303 39.72 22.36 -6.70
N VAL A 304 39.29 21.21 -6.15
CA VAL A 304 40.21 20.23 -5.56
C VAL A 304 40.80 19.29 -6.64
N PHE A 305 39.94 18.89 -7.57
CA PHE A 305 40.31 17.99 -8.71
C PHE A 305 39.85 18.64 -10.03
N PRO A 306 40.52 19.66 -10.54
CA PRO A 306 40.10 20.38 -11.74
C PRO A 306 39.96 19.52 -12.99
N THR A 307 40.82 18.52 -13.16
CA THR A 307 40.81 17.63 -14.33
C THR A 307 40.64 16.15 -13.95
N LEU A 308 40.26 15.32 -14.93
CA LEU A 308 40.19 13.86 -14.73
C LEU A 308 41.59 13.27 -14.43
N ALA A 309 42.68 13.88 -14.92
CA ALA A 309 44.03 13.49 -14.58
C ALA A 309 44.37 13.73 -13.10
N ASP A 310 43.81 14.78 -12.48
CA ASP A 310 43.97 15.02 -11.04
C ASP A 310 43.25 13.94 -10.24
N LEU A 311 42.02 13.55 -10.65
CA LEU A 311 41.30 12.43 -10.07
C LEU A 311 42.08 11.12 -10.16
N GLN A 312 42.65 10.85 -11.32
CA GLN A 312 43.46 9.63 -11.54
C GLN A 312 44.71 9.60 -10.66
N ARG A 313 45.38 10.74 -10.49
CA ARG A 313 46.54 10.87 -9.57
C ARG A 313 46.16 10.69 -8.11
N ALA A 314 45.00 11.19 -7.72
CA ALA A 314 44.49 11.06 -6.36
C ALA A 314 43.99 9.64 -6.04
N LEU A 315 43.58 8.88 -7.05
CA LEU A 315 43.02 7.54 -6.94
C LEU A 315 43.77 6.50 -7.76
N PRO A 316 45.08 6.26 -7.50
CA PRO A 316 45.90 5.37 -8.30
C PRO A 316 45.45 3.90 -8.27
N GLN A 317 44.67 3.51 -7.26
CA GLN A 317 44.11 2.16 -7.11
C GLN A 317 42.86 1.92 -7.98
N VAL A 318 42.24 2.98 -8.53
CA VAL A 318 41.05 2.86 -9.36
C VAL A 318 41.43 2.59 -10.82
N ASN A 319 40.71 1.64 -11.45
CA ASN A 319 40.93 1.36 -12.86
C ASN A 319 40.73 2.64 -13.70
N PRO A 320 41.71 3.03 -14.55
CA PRO A 320 41.61 4.23 -15.39
C PRO A 320 40.34 4.29 -16.25
N ALA A 321 39.80 3.17 -16.69
CA ALA A 321 38.58 3.09 -17.46
C ALA A 321 37.31 3.52 -16.66
N LEU A 322 37.36 3.60 -15.33
CA LEU A 322 36.29 4.03 -14.47
C LEU A 322 36.42 5.51 -14.07
N ILE A 323 37.50 6.19 -14.43
CA ILE A 323 37.72 7.61 -14.09
C ILE A 323 36.85 8.49 -14.97
N ALA A 324 35.80 9.05 -14.34
CA ALA A 324 34.86 9.99 -14.96
C ALA A 324 34.46 11.07 -13.93
N ASN A 325 33.72 12.08 -14.35
CA ASN A 325 33.31 13.19 -13.48
C ASN A 325 32.48 12.73 -12.25
N ASP A 326 31.69 11.68 -12.37
CA ASP A 326 30.89 11.10 -11.28
C ASP A 326 31.76 10.57 -10.11
N LEU A 327 33.00 10.18 -10.40
CA LEU A 327 33.96 9.69 -9.40
C LEU A 327 34.51 10.81 -8.49
N ALA A 328 34.34 12.07 -8.87
CA ALA A 328 34.80 13.19 -8.05
C ALA A 328 34.04 13.27 -6.71
N TYR A 329 32.78 12.83 -6.62
CA TYR A 329 32.05 12.76 -5.36
C TYR A 329 32.71 11.79 -4.35
N PRO A 330 32.90 10.49 -4.64
CA PRO A 330 33.64 9.59 -3.75
C PRO A 330 35.07 10.07 -3.46
N ALA A 331 35.76 10.69 -4.43
CA ALA A 331 37.10 11.25 -4.22
C ALA A 331 37.08 12.35 -3.12
N MET A 332 36.12 13.25 -3.13
CA MET A 332 35.93 14.27 -2.07
C MET A 332 35.70 13.66 -0.69
N LEU A 333 35.02 12.51 -0.62
CA LEU A 333 34.76 11.82 0.63
C LEU A 333 36.04 11.26 1.28
N THR A 334 37.09 10.97 0.50
CA THR A 334 38.38 10.52 1.06
C THR A 334 39.06 11.58 1.90
N LEU A 335 38.73 12.85 1.69
CA LEU A 335 39.31 14.01 2.39
C LEU A 335 38.67 14.28 3.76
N LEU A 336 37.60 13.57 4.10
CA LEU A 336 36.89 13.72 5.38
C LEU A 336 37.75 13.32 6.56
N PRO A 337 37.63 14.03 7.73
CA PRO A 337 38.34 13.64 8.93
C PRO A 337 37.87 12.27 9.48
N VAL A 338 38.69 11.71 10.35
CA VAL A 338 38.38 10.47 11.08
C VAL A 338 37.06 10.64 11.85
N GLY A 339 36.23 9.61 11.86
CA GLY A 339 34.86 9.61 12.39
C GLY A 339 33.84 10.08 11.37
N MET A 340 34.08 11.17 10.61
CA MET A 340 33.18 11.59 9.54
C MET A 340 33.23 10.63 8.34
N LYS A 341 34.36 10.01 8.07
CA LYS A 341 34.44 8.94 7.05
C LYS A 341 33.52 7.77 7.40
N GLY A 342 33.53 7.35 8.66
CA GLY A 342 32.62 6.30 9.13
C GLY A 342 31.16 6.70 9.00
N LEU A 343 30.81 7.93 9.37
CA LEU A 343 29.44 8.46 9.26
C LEU A 343 28.93 8.49 7.81
N ILE A 344 29.75 8.98 6.87
CA ILE A 344 29.34 9.05 5.46
C ILE A 344 29.25 7.67 4.82
N VAL A 345 30.16 6.74 5.14
CA VAL A 345 30.09 5.35 4.67
C VAL A 345 28.82 4.68 5.19
N ALA A 346 28.50 4.86 6.48
CA ALA A 346 27.24 4.37 7.06
C ALA A 346 26.01 4.98 6.36
N SER A 347 26.03 6.28 6.12
CA SER A 347 24.99 7.02 5.43
C SER A 347 24.77 6.52 3.99
N LEU A 348 25.82 6.31 3.23
CA LEU A 348 25.74 5.81 1.85
C LEU A 348 25.31 4.33 1.81
N PHE A 349 25.77 3.51 2.77
CA PHE A 349 25.30 2.14 2.89
C PHE A 349 23.80 2.09 3.27
N ALA A 350 23.38 2.97 4.17
CA ALA A 350 21.96 3.11 4.52
C ALA A 350 21.11 3.52 3.29
N ALA A 351 21.59 4.46 2.49
CA ALA A 351 20.95 4.88 1.25
C ALA A 351 20.86 3.74 0.21
N TYR A 352 21.97 3.02 0.01
CA TYR A 352 22.01 1.83 -0.83
C TYR A 352 20.97 0.80 -0.39
N ARG A 353 20.95 0.49 0.91
CA ARG A 353 20.08 -0.51 1.48
C ARG A 353 18.60 -0.13 1.33
N SER A 354 18.20 1.11 1.67
CA SER A 354 16.83 1.60 1.53
C SER A 354 16.29 1.40 0.11
N THR A 355 17.08 1.79 -0.89
CA THR A 355 16.72 1.61 -2.29
C THR A 355 16.60 0.13 -2.65
N MET A 356 17.58 -0.69 -2.32
CA MET A 356 17.61 -2.10 -2.67
C MET A 356 16.47 -2.89 -1.97
N GLU A 357 16.19 -2.64 -0.69
CA GLU A 357 15.07 -3.27 0.03
C GLU A 357 13.72 -2.93 -0.58
N THR A 358 13.54 -1.68 -0.97
CA THR A 358 12.34 -1.26 -1.67
C THR A 358 12.17 -2.01 -2.99
N HIS A 359 13.23 -2.10 -3.79
CA HIS A 359 13.20 -2.78 -5.08
C HIS A 359 12.98 -4.30 -4.93
N LEU A 360 13.54 -4.92 -3.90
CA LEU A 360 13.30 -6.34 -3.60
C LEU A 360 11.87 -6.58 -3.14
N ASN A 361 11.32 -5.75 -2.23
CA ASN A 361 9.94 -5.87 -1.75
C ASN A 361 8.92 -5.62 -2.88
N TRP A 362 9.08 -4.52 -3.61
CA TRP A 362 8.23 -4.15 -4.72
C TRP A 362 8.31 -5.16 -5.89
N GLY A 363 9.51 -5.51 -6.36
CA GLY A 363 9.69 -6.46 -7.46
C GLY A 363 9.14 -7.85 -7.12
N SER A 364 9.37 -8.32 -5.89
CA SER A 364 8.80 -9.60 -5.45
C SER A 364 7.28 -9.53 -5.32
N SER A 365 6.68 -8.39 -4.94
CA SER A 365 5.22 -8.25 -4.90
C SER A 365 4.60 -8.42 -6.28
N TYR A 366 5.16 -7.80 -7.30
CA TYR A 366 4.70 -7.94 -8.68
C TYR A 366 4.82 -9.39 -9.18
N LEU A 367 5.98 -10.00 -8.98
CA LEU A 367 6.21 -11.37 -9.43
C LEU A 367 5.34 -12.39 -8.67
N VAL A 368 5.06 -12.16 -7.39
CA VAL A 368 4.25 -13.09 -6.58
C VAL A 368 2.76 -12.84 -6.76
N ILE A 369 2.28 -11.62 -6.58
CA ILE A 369 0.84 -11.31 -6.58
C ILE A 369 0.31 -11.28 -8.02
N ASP A 370 0.98 -10.50 -8.88
CA ASP A 370 0.46 -10.16 -10.19
C ASP A 370 0.81 -11.21 -11.28
N PHE A 371 1.82 -12.04 -11.05
CA PHE A 371 2.20 -13.10 -11.98
C PHE A 371 2.03 -14.51 -11.40
N TYR A 372 2.74 -14.86 -10.34
CA TYR A 372 2.77 -16.23 -9.81
C TYR A 372 1.40 -16.65 -9.24
N GLN A 373 0.84 -15.90 -8.34
CA GLN A 373 -0.47 -16.16 -7.72
C GLN A 373 -1.59 -16.11 -8.77
N ARG A 374 -1.54 -15.14 -9.67
CA ARG A 374 -2.60 -14.90 -10.65
C ARG A 374 -2.63 -15.94 -11.76
N PHE A 375 -1.46 -16.37 -12.27
CA PHE A 375 -1.37 -17.19 -13.48
C PHE A 375 -0.83 -18.61 -13.25
N LEU A 376 0.09 -18.83 -12.28
CA LEU A 376 0.81 -20.09 -12.14
C LEU A 376 0.27 -20.94 -10.98
N ALA A 377 0.00 -20.34 -9.84
CA ALA A 377 -0.35 -21.09 -8.62
C ALA A 377 -1.46 -20.39 -7.81
N PRO A 378 -2.68 -20.23 -8.36
CA PRO A 378 -3.79 -19.64 -7.62
C PRO A 378 -4.23 -20.53 -6.45
N GLY A 379 -4.75 -19.92 -5.38
CA GLY A 379 -5.36 -20.63 -4.24
C GLY A 379 -4.37 -21.32 -3.31
N ARG A 380 -3.10 -20.99 -3.32
CA ARG A 380 -2.13 -21.42 -2.31
C ARG A 380 -2.29 -20.62 -1.00
N THR A 381 -1.68 -21.11 0.07
CA THR A 381 -1.71 -20.42 1.37
C THR A 381 -0.86 -19.15 1.35
N GLU A 382 -1.18 -18.18 2.20
CA GLU A 382 -0.39 -16.96 2.34
C GLU A 382 1.07 -17.23 2.73
N ARG A 383 1.31 -18.23 3.61
CA ARG A 383 2.66 -18.66 3.97
C ARG A 383 3.48 -19.13 2.75
N HIS A 384 2.84 -19.81 1.80
CA HIS A 384 3.48 -20.24 0.56
C HIS A 384 3.91 -19.01 -0.28
N TYR A 385 3.02 -18.03 -0.47
CA TYR A 385 3.34 -16.82 -1.23
C TYR A 385 4.42 -15.97 -0.55
N LEU A 386 4.40 -15.85 0.78
CA LEU A 386 5.45 -15.17 1.54
C LEU A 386 6.80 -15.89 1.42
N TRP A 387 6.82 -17.22 1.39
CA TRP A 387 8.05 -17.98 1.15
C TRP A 387 8.59 -17.77 -0.28
N VAL A 388 7.72 -17.86 -1.28
CA VAL A 388 8.08 -17.58 -2.69
C VAL A 388 8.61 -16.16 -2.85
N SER A 389 8.02 -15.18 -2.17
CA SER A 389 8.48 -13.79 -2.17
C SER A 389 9.92 -13.65 -1.67
N ARG A 390 10.27 -14.34 -0.58
CA ARG A 390 11.64 -14.33 -0.03
C ARG A 390 12.66 -14.95 -0.97
N VAL A 391 12.28 -16.07 -1.60
CA VAL A 391 13.14 -16.74 -2.59
C VAL A 391 13.34 -15.83 -3.81
N LEU A 392 12.27 -15.22 -4.32
CA LEU A 392 12.35 -14.30 -5.46
C LEU A 392 13.19 -13.07 -5.14
N ALA A 393 13.10 -12.51 -3.94
CA ALA A 393 13.94 -11.39 -3.52
C ALA A 393 15.45 -11.78 -3.57
N ALA A 394 15.81 -12.97 -3.10
CA ALA A 394 17.18 -13.46 -3.21
C ALA A 394 17.62 -13.66 -4.69
N VAL A 395 16.75 -14.23 -5.52
CA VAL A 395 17.02 -14.42 -6.95
C VAL A 395 17.21 -13.09 -7.66
N LEU A 396 16.34 -12.10 -7.40
CA LEU A 396 16.46 -10.75 -7.98
C LEU A 396 17.78 -10.10 -7.60
N MET A 397 18.23 -10.24 -6.35
CA MET A 397 19.51 -9.69 -5.90
C MET A 397 20.70 -10.36 -6.59
N ILE A 398 20.68 -11.69 -6.74
CA ILE A 398 21.74 -12.43 -7.45
C ILE A 398 21.81 -11.97 -8.92
N LEU A 399 20.65 -11.89 -9.59
CA LEU A 399 20.59 -11.45 -10.99
C LEU A 399 21.10 -10.00 -11.14
N ALA A 400 20.71 -9.10 -10.23
CA ALA A 400 21.23 -7.72 -10.22
C ALA A 400 22.75 -7.67 -10.01
N GLY A 401 23.28 -8.49 -9.09
CA GLY A 401 24.70 -8.63 -8.86
C GLY A 401 25.45 -9.11 -10.11
N VAL A 402 24.93 -10.15 -10.78
CA VAL A 402 25.49 -10.66 -12.04
C VAL A 402 25.44 -9.58 -13.12
N PHE A 403 24.30 -8.89 -13.27
CA PHE A 403 24.17 -7.84 -14.27
C PHE A 403 25.10 -6.66 -14.01
N THR A 404 25.35 -6.32 -12.74
CA THR A 404 26.33 -5.31 -12.34
C THR A 404 27.71 -5.60 -12.92
N LEU A 405 28.11 -6.87 -13.06
CA LEU A 405 29.44 -7.24 -13.60
C LEU A 405 29.64 -6.83 -15.08
N PHE A 406 28.56 -6.65 -15.84
CA PHE A 406 28.58 -6.26 -17.24
C PHE A 406 28.41 -4.75 -17.47
N LEU A 407 28.04 -3.96 -16.44
CA LEU A 407 27.88 -2.52 -16.55
C LEU A 407 29.25 -1.81 -16.41
N SER A 408 29.52 -0.83 -17.27
CA SER A 408 30.69 0.05 -17.18
C SER A 408 30.35 1.44 -16.63
N THR A 409 29.18 2.00 -17.02
CA THR A 409 28.72 3.32 -16.56
C THR A 409 27.24 3.29 -16.21
N ALA A 410 26.87 4.08 -15.20
CA ALA A 410 25.47 4.26 -14.82
C ALA A 410 24.71 5.12 -15.86
N GLY A 411 25.40 6.02 -16.55
CA GLY A 411 24.80 6.94 -17.51
C GLY A 411 24.20 6.26 -18.74
N GLU A 412 24.84 5.22 -19.29
CA GLU A 412 24.31 4.48 -20.44
C GLU A 412 23.00 3.76 -20.09
N ALA A 413 22.94 3.11 -18.92
CA ALA A 413 21.73 2.44 -18.44
C ALA A 413 20.58 3.44 -18.20
N PHE A 414 20.89 4.59 -17.61
CA PHE A 414 19.93 5.65 -17.38
C PHE A 414 19.33 6.23 -18.67
N GLN A 415 20.17 6.51 -19.69
CA GLN A 415 19.69 7.01 -20.99
C GLN A 415 18.80 5.98 -21.71
N LEU A 416 19.12 4.69 -21.63
CA LEU A 416 18.29 3.64 -22.21
C LEU A 416 16.90 3.59 -21.51
N LEU A 417 16.88 3.62 -20.19
CA LEU A 417 15.66 3.61 -19.41
C LEU A 417 14.77 4.84 -19.73
N LEU A 418 15.35 6.04 -19.81
CA LEU A 418 14.67 7.25 -20.22
C LEU A 418 14.05 7.12 -21.62
N SER A 419 14.80 6.61 -22.57
CA SER A 419 14.35 6.46 -23.96
C SER A 419 13.17 5.51 -24.07
N VAL A 420 13.21 4.37 -23.35
CA VAL A 420 12.11 3.40 -23.33
C VAL A 420 10.87 3.96 -22.60
N GLY A 421 11.05 4.73 -21.53
CA GLY A 421 9.97 5.32 -20.75
C GLY A 421 9.30 6.55 -21.36
N ALA A 422 9.96 7.20 -22.33
CA ALA A 422 9.56 8.51 -22.84
C ALA A 422 8.16 8.54 -23.52
N GLY A 423 7.82 7.52 -24.28
CA GLY A 423 6.57 7.49 -25.04
C GLY A 423 5.33 7.09 -24.22
N THR A 424 5.50 6.48 -23.04
CA THR A 424 4.37 5.91 -22.30
C THR A 424 3.79 6.86 -21.24
N GLY A 425 4.48 7.92 -20.87
CA GLY A 425 4.08 8.75 -19.73
C GLY A 425 2.74 9.45 -19.89
N LEU A 426 2.44 9.96 -21.08
CA LEU A 426 1.19 10.69 -21.34
C LEU A 426 -0.06 9.81 -21.18
N ILE A 427 0.00 8.54 -21.58
CA ILE A 427 -1.13 7.62 -21.41
C ILE A 427 -1.35 7.31 -19.93
N TYR A 428 -0.30 7.23 -19.09
CA TYR A 428 -0.40 7.01 -17.64
C TYR A 428 -1.07 8.19 -16.93
N LEU A 429 -0.88 9.43 -17.40
CA LEU A 429 -1.60 10.59 -16.90
C LEU A 429 -3.09 10.53 -17.30
N LEU A 430 -3.40 10.17 -18.54
CA LEU A 430 -4.75 10.25 -19.09
C LEU A 430 -5.64 9.05 -18.76
N ARG A 431 -5.09 7.88 -18.43
CA ARG A 431 -5.88 6.66 -18.17
C ARG A 431 -6.90 6.77 -17.04
N TRP A 432 -6.70 7.70 -16.10
CA TRP A 432 -7.62 7.98 -15.02
C TRP A 432 -8.76 8.92 -15.44
N PHE A 433 -8.51 9.81 -16.41
CA PHE A 433 -9.41 10.90 -16.77
C PHE A 433 -10.13 10.74 -18.10
N TRP A 434 -9.70 9.80 -18.95
CA TRP A 434 -10.31 9.52 -20.25
C TRP A 434 -10.79 8.07 -20.33
N TRP A 435 -12.11 7.89 -20.25
CA TRP A 435 -12.76 6.58 -20.22
C TRP A 435 -12.44 5.68 -21.44
N ARG A 436 -12.13 6.26 -22.58
CA ARG A 436 -11.92 5.54 -23.85
C ARG A 436 -10.61 4.74 -23.89
N ILE A 437 -9.61 5.10 -23.09
CA ILE A 437 -8.35 4.36 -22.99
C ILE A 437 -8.62 2.94 -22.50
N ASN A 438 -8.00 1.95 -23.19
CA ASN A 438 -8.16 0.53 -22.92
C ASN A 438 -6.81 -0.20 -22.86
N ALA A 439 -6.81 -1.50 -22.61
CA ALA A 439 -5.59 -2.31 -22.49
C ALA A 439 -4.70 -2.28 -23.76
N TRP A 440 -5.32 -2.25 -24.95
CA TRP A 440 -4.58 -2.18 -26.22
C TRP A 440 -3.88 -0.84 -26.41
N SER A 441 -4.44 0.23 -25.87
CA SER A 441 -3.79 1.56 -25.83
C SER A 441 -2.45 1.49 -25.10
N GLU A 442 -2.43 0.85 -23.93
CA GLU A 442 -1.17 0.72 -23.14
C GLU A 442 -0.18 -0.26 -23.76
N ILE A 443 -0.64 -1.39 -24.30
CA ILE A 443 0.21 -2.36 -25.01
C ILE A 443 0.88 -1.68 -26.21
N SER A 444 0.12 -0.95 -27.02
CA SER A 444 0.66 -0.27 -28.19
C SER A 444 1.63 0.85 -27.82
N ALA A 445 1.35 1.60 -26.75
CA ALA A 445 2.29 2.62 -26.24
C ALA A 445 3.63 2.00 -25.79
N MET A 446 3.58 0.94 -24.99
CA MET A 446 4.78 0.25 -24.53
C MET A 446 5.58 -0.37 -25.68
N ALA A 447 4.90 -1.07 -26.60
CA ALA A 447 5.56 -1.73 -27.73
C ALA A 447 6.21 -0.73 -28.68
N SER A 448 5.47 0.33 -29.07
CA SER A 448 6.02 1.35 -29.98
C SER A 448 7.17 2.13 -29.34
N SER A 449 7.04 2.52 -28.06
CA SER A 449 8.12 3.22 -27.35
C SER A 449 9.39 2.37 -27.26
N PHE A 450 9.24 1.09 -26.92
CA PHE A 450 10.37 0.16 -26.84
C PHE A 450 11.05 -0.05 -28.20
N LEU A 451 10.26 -0.31 -29.25
CA LEU A 451 10.80 -0.56 -30.59
C LEU A 451 11.53 0.66 -31.16
N ILE A 452 10.98 1.87 -30.97
CA ILE A 452 11.63 3.12 -31.40
C ILE A 452 12.91 3.36 -30.63
N ALA A 453 12.89 3.21 -29.31
CA ALA A 453 14.09 3.37 -28.47
C ALA A 453 15.20 2.37 -28.86
N LEU A 454 14.82 1.10 -29.11
CA LEU A 454 15.73 0.08 -29.57
C LEU A 454 16.32 0.41 -30.95
N ALA A 455 15.51 0.93 -31.87
CA ALA A 455 15.98 1.35 -33.21
C ALA A 455 17.01 2.49 -33.10
N PHE A 456 16.75 3.51 -32.28
CA PHE A 456 17.70 4.59 -32.04
C PHE A 456 18.99 4.10 -31.35
N PHE A 457 18.87 3.24 -30.34
CA PHE A 457 20.02 2.64 -29.67
C PHE A 457 20.89 1.85 -30.64
N THR A 458 20.29 1.03 -31.47
CA THR A 458 21.00 0.23 -32.50
C THR A 458 21.64 1.14 -33.53
N ALA A 459 20.95 2.17 -34.02
CA ALA A 459 21.47 3.13 -34.98
C ALA A 459 22.72 3.87 -34.42
N LYS A 460 22.66 4.32 -33.16
CA LYS A 460 23.83 4.95 -32.49
C LYS A 460 25.00 3.97 -32.37
N LYS A 461 24.77 2.70 -32.03
CA LYS A 461 25.84 1.67 -31.97
C LYS A 461 26.44 1.35 -33.34
N LEU A 462 25.68 1.50 -34.40
CA LEU A 462 26.13 1.37 -35.80
C LEU A 462 26.82 2.64 -36.33
N GLY A 463 27.02 3.66 -35.50
CA GLY A 463 27.79 4.87 -35.85
C GLY A 463 26.93 6.04 -36.38
N ALA A 464 25.58 5.97 -36.30
CA ALA A 464 24.75 7.11 -36.67
C ALA A 464 24.91 8.27 -35.65
N ASN A 465 25.25 9.44 -36.17
CA ASN A 465 25.38 10.66 -35.36
C ASN A 465 23.97 11.30 -35.19
N ILE A 466 23.25 10.90 -34.13
CA ILE A 466 21.90 11.38 -33.84
C ILE A 466 22.00 12.29 -32.61
N PRO A 467 21.58 13.57 -32.72
CA PRO A 467 21.57 14.50 -31.58
C PRO A 467 20.68 13.99 -30.44
N ASP A 468 21.11 14.14 -29.19
CA ASP A 468 20.41 13.59 -28.01
C ASP A 468 18.93 13.94 -27.85
N PRO A 469 18.42 15.15 -28.16
CA PRO A 469 16.99 15.44 -28.04
C PRO A 469 16.11 14.71 -29.08
N VAL A 470 16.65 14.30 -30.23
CA VAL A 470 15.89 13.70 -31.32
C VAL A 470 15.25 12.34 -30.94
N PRO A 471 15.96 11.38 -30.35
CA PRO A 471 15.35 10.11 -29.95
C PRO A 471 14.17 10.30 -29.01
N LEU A 472 14.28 11.18 -28.01
CA LEU A 472 13.22 11.48 -27.06
C LEU A 472 11.98 12.07 -27.75
N LEU A 473 12.15 13.11 -28.54
CA LEU A 473 11.06 13.82 -29.22
C LEU A 473 10.31 12.92 -30.21
N VAL A 474 11.06 12.17 -31.02
CA VAL A 474 10.47 11.24 -32.00
C VAL A 474 9.74 10.11 -31.29
N THR A 475 10.31 9.54 -30.24
CA THR A 475 9.67 8.47 -29.46
C THR A 475 8.35 8.96 -28.87
N VAL A 476 8.32 10.11 -28.22
CA VAL A 476 7.09 10.68 -27.65
C VAL A 476 6.05 10.96 -28.73
N ALA A 477 6.43 11.64 -29.82
CA ALA A 477 5.50 11.99 -30.89
C ALA A 477 4.88 10.75 -31.57
N VAL A 478 5.72 9.81 -32.03
CA VAL A 478 5.25 8.60 -32.72
C VAL A 478 4.44 7.71 -31.79
N THR A 479 4.91 7.46 -30.57
CA THR A 479 4.17 6.66 -29.59
C THR A 479 2.81 7.28 -29.28
N THR A 480 2.74 8.61 -29.14
CA THR A 480 1.47 9.30 -28.86
C THR A 480 0.47 9.11 -30.01
N VAL A 481 0.90 9.26 -31.26
CA VAL A 481 0.06 9.00 -32.43
C VAL A 481 -0.42 7.54 -32.46
N VAL A 482 0.49 6.59 -32.24
CA VAL A 482 0.18 5.15 -32.26
C VAL A 482 -0.87 4.78 -31.21
N TRP A 483 -0.67 5.13 -29.94
CA TRP A 483 -1.61 4.72 -28.90
C TRP A 483 -2.96 5.43 -29.02
N ILE A 484 -3.02 6.69 -29.50
CA ILE A 484 -4.28 7.38 -29.78
C ILE A 484 -5.02 6.66 -30.92
N ALA A 485 -4.34 6.36 -32.01
CA ALA A 485 -4.93 5.62 -33.13
C ALA A 485 -5.48 4.27 -32.68
N VAL A 486 -4.68 3.48 -31.97
CA VAL A 486 -5.12 2.17 -31.42
C VAL A 486 -6.31 2.34 -30.48
N THR A 487 -6.31 3.36 -29.61
CA THR A 487 -7.43 3.66 -28.72
C THR A 487 -8.73 3.87 -29.49
N LEU A 488 -8.68 4.59 -30.59
CA LEU A 488 -9.87 4.91 -31.39
C LEU A 488 -10.32 3.72 -32.27
N MET A 489 -9.37 2.90 -32.74
CA MET A 489 -9.62 1.77 -33.62
C MET A 489 -10.07 0.49 -32.91
N THR A 490 -9.75 0.35 -31.63
CA THR A 490 -10.11 -0.84 -30.82
C THR A 490 -11.45 -0.66 -30.12
N ALA A 491 -12.12 -1.77 -29.78
CA ALA A 491 -13.36 -1.72 -29.02
C ALA A 491 -13.17 -1.07 -27.63
N PRO A 492 -14.16 -0.30 -27.15
CA PRO A 492 -14.13 0.23 -25.79
C PRO A 492 -14.15 -0.89 -24.76
N VAL A 493 -13.75 -0.56 -23.56
CA VAL A 493 -13.89 -1.45 -22.38
C VAL A 493 -15.39 -1.68 -22.12
N ASP A 494 -15.71 -2.83 -21.55
CA ASP A 494 -17.07 -3.17 -21.15
C ASP A 494 -17.71 -2.05 -20.29
N HIS A 495 -18.93 -1.69 -20.65
CA HIS A 495 -19.64 -0.55 -20.04
C HIS A 495 -19.86 -0.73 -18.53
N ALA A 496 -20.26 -1.95 -18.10
CA ALA A 496 -20.49 -2.25 -16.70
C ALA A 496 -19.18 -2.19 -15.88
N ALA A 497 -18.05 -2.58 -16.49
CA ALA A 497 -16.74 -2.46 -15.86
C ALA A 497 -16.32 -0.99 -15.68
N LEU A 498 -16.56 -0.14 -16.69
CA LEU A 498 -16.30 1.30 -16.61
C LEU A 498 -17.18 1.99 -15.58
N LEU A 499 -18.45 1.62 -15.48
CA LEU A 499 -19.37 2.16 -14.50
C LEU A 499 -18.90 1.81 -13.06
N ARG A 500 -18.57 0.55 -12.81
CA ARG A 500 -18.00 0.10 -11.51
C ARG A 500 -16.71 0.83 -11.15
N PHE A 501 -15.81 1.01 -12.13
CA PHE A 501 -14.58 1.77 -11.91
C PHE A 501 -14.89 3.22 -11.54
N TYR A 502 -15.84 3.86 -12.25
CA TYR A 502 -16.27 5.22 -11.95
C TYR A 502 -16.90 5.32 -10.55
N GLU A 503 -17.79 4.40 -10.20
CA GLU A 503 -18.45 4.36 -8.88
C GLU A 503 -17.44 4.22 -7.73
N LEU A 504 -16.39 3.43 -7.92
CA LEU A 504 -15.35 3.22 -6.92
C LEU A 504 -14.41 4.43 -6.79
N THR A 505 -13.92 4.97 -7.90
CA THR A 505 -12.82 5.96 -7.90
C THR A 505 -13.30 7.40 -8.09
N ARG A 506 -14.43 7.61 -8.72
CA ARG A 506 -15.10 8.91 -8.98
C ARG A 506 -14.16 10.00 -9.50
N PRO A 507 -13.39 9.76 -10.57
CA PRO A 507 -12.47 10.75 -11.09
C PRO A 507 -13.19 11.99 -11.61
N ALA A 508 -12.59 13.17 -11.36
CA ALA A 508 -13.12 14.44 -11.82
C ALA A 508 -12.92 14.62 -13.34
N GLY A 509 -13.63 15.56 -13.91
CA GLY A 509 -13.40 16.04 -15.30
C GLY A 509 -14.44 15.59 -16.30
N PRO A 510 -14.34 16.12 -17.56
CA PRO A 510 -15.32 15.88 -18.60
C PRO A 510 -15.24 14.48 -19.21
N GLY A 511 -14.09 13.81 -19.14
CA GLY A 511 -13.89 12.49 -19.75
C GLY A 511 -14.72 11.35 -19.16
N TRP A 512 -15.42 11.58 -18.03
CA TRP A 512 -16.34 10.65 -17.38
C TRP A 512 -17.77 11.17 -17.27
N ALA A 513 -18.12 12.23 -17.99
CA ALA A 513 -19.43 12.89 -17.87
C ALA A 513 -20.62 11.95 -18.07
N ALA A 514 -20.55 11.04 -19.07
CA ALA A 514 -21.60 10.08 -19.36
C ALA A 514 -21.82 9.09 -18.19
N PHE A 515 -20.75 8.51 -17.67
CA PHE A 515 -20.81 7.57 -16.54
C PHE A 515 -21.25 8.24 -15.23
N ARG A 516 -20.88 9.52 -15.04
CA ARG A 516 -21.33 10.34 -13.91
C ARG A 516 -22.84 10.52 -13.93
N ALA A 517 -23.41 10.81 -15.07
CA ALA A 517 -24.85 10.99 -15.22
C ALA A 517 -25.62 9.69 -14.94
N GLU A 518 -25.04 8.54 -15.35
CA GLU A 518 -25.66 7.23 -15.20
C GLU A 518 -25.57 6.70 -13.77
N SER A 519 -24.44 6.87 -13.08
CA SER A 519 -24.19 6.34 -11.73
C SER A 519 -25.09 6.91 -10.66
N LYS A 520 -25.77 8.04 -10.89
CA LYS A 520 -26.61 8.77 -9.92
C LYS A 520 -25.91 9.12 -8.59
N LEU A 521 -24.59 8.95 -8.53
CA LEU A 521 -23.77 9.30 -7.38
C LEU A 521 -23.60 10.82 -7.25
N PRO A 522 -23.34 11.33 -6.03
CA PRO A 522 -22.95 12.73 -5.86
C PRO A 522 -21.78 13.11 -6.75
N PRO A 523 -21.57 14.39 -7.10
CA PRO A 523 -20.41 14.87 -7.85
C PRO A 523 -19.10 14.33 -7.29
N SER A 524 -18.06 14.25 -8.15
CA SER A 524 -16.72 13.87 -7.71
C SER A 524 -16.29 14.72 -6.50
N PRO A 525 -15.68 14.14 -5.46
CA PRO A 525 -15.14 14.92 -4.35
C PRO A 525 -13.97 15.81 -4.79
N ASP A 526 -13.36 15.50 -5.95
CA ASP A 526 -12.21 16.20 -6.49
C ASP A 526 -12.65 17.36 -7.39
N SER A 527 -11.97 18.50 -7.28
CA SER A 527 -12.22 19.72 -8.08
C SER A 527 -11.01 20.02 -8.95
N ILE A 528 -11.15 19.93 -10.28
CA ILE A 528 -10.04 20.24 -11.22
C ILE A 528 -9.43 21.62 -11.01
N PRO A 529 -10.18 22.71 -10.83
CA PRO A 529 -9.59 24.02 -10.52
C PRO A 529 -8.75 24.04 -9.25
N GLN A 530 -9.20 23.34 -8.18
CA GLN A 530 -8.45 23.24 -6.94
C GLN A 530 -7.19 22.36 -7.12
N MET A 531 -7.28 21.27 -7.87
CA MET A 531 -6.14 20.41 -8.19
C MET A 531 -5.07 21.17 -8.99
N LEU A 532 -5.47 21.96 -10.01
CA LEU A 532 -4.57 22.82 -10.79
C LEU A 532 -3.94 23.91 -9.94
N LEU A 533 -4.72 24.57 -9.08
CA LEU A 533 -4.21 25.57 -8.16
C LEU A 533 -3.21 24.97 -7.17
N GLY A 534 -3.50 23.79 -6.62
CA GLY A 534 -2.61 23.05 -5.73
C GLY A 534 -1.32 22.64 -6.43
N TRP A 535 -1.42 22.11 -7.65
CA TRP A 535 -0.29 21.76 -8.50
C TRP A 535 0.63 22.94 -8.77
N THR A 536 0.07 24.05 -9.23
CA THR A 536 0.84 25.27 -9.54
C THR A 536 1.49 25.86 -8.29
N ALA A 537 0.72 25.98 -7.19
CA ALA A 537 1.24 26.48 -5.92
C ALA A 537 2.30 25.54 -5.32
N GLY A 538 2.13 24.24 -5.41
CA GLY A 538 3.10 23.24 -4.94
C GLY A 538 4.41 23.29 -5.72
N VAL A 539 4.33 23.36 -7.06
CA VAL A 539 5.52 23.53 -7.94
C VAL A 539 6.26 24.82 -7.59
N MET A 540 5.55 25.95 -7.48
CA MET A 540 6.16 27.23 -7.14
C MET A 540 6.78 27.20 -5.75
N PHE A 541 6.11 26.61 -4.76
CA PHE A 541 6.60 26.49 -3.39
C PHE A 541 7.93 25.74 -3.34
N VAL A 542 8.05 24.61 -4.03
CA VAL A 542 9.27 23.81 -4.02
C VAL A 542 10.40 24.48 -4.80
N TYR A 543 10.12 25.05 -5.99
CA TYR A 543 11.14 25.78 -6.74
C TYR A 543 11.59 27.04 -6.00
N ALA A 544 10.67 27.76 -5.35
CA ALA A 544 11.03 28.93 -4.54
C ALA A 544 11.94 28.53 -3.36
N GLY A 545 11.69 27.37 -2.72
CA GLY A 545 12.58 26.82 -1.72
C GLY A 545 13.97 26.44 -2.28
N LEU A 546 14.01 25.73 -3.40
CA LEU A 546 15.23 25.31 -4.06
C LEU A 546 16.10 26.51 -4.51
N PHE A 547 15.52 27.43 -5.27
CA PHE A 547 16.25 28.57 -5.83
C PHE A 547 16.51 29.68 -4.80
N GLY A 548 15.61 29.81 -3.82
CA GLY A 548 15.80 30.70 -2.68
C GLY A 548 17.02 30.30 -1.85
N THR A 549 17.14 29.01 -1.52
CA THR A 549 18.31 28.45 -0.85
C THR A 549 19.58 28.68 -1.67
N GLY A 550 19.55 28.41 -2.98
CA GLY A 550 20.70 28.65 -3.86
C GLY A 550 21.10 30.11 -3.95
N SER A 551 20.15 31.02 -4.10
CA SER A 551 20.39 32.47 -4.14
C SER A 551 20.99 32.96 -2.82
N LEU A 552 20.55 32.41 -1.68
CA LEU A 552 21.09 32.72 -0.35
C LEU A 552 22.53 32.25 -0.23
N ILE A 553 22.83 31.00 -0.64
CA ILE A 553 24.20 30.43 -0.66
C ILE A 553 25.11 31.31 -1.52
N TYR A 554 24.63 31.77 -2.68
CA TYR A 554 25.43 32.62 -3.58
C TYR A 554 25.52 34.08 -3.17
N GLY A 555 24.93 34.52 -2.03
CA GLY A 555 24.93 35.88 -1.55
C GLY A 555 24.10 36.85 -2.41
N ARG A 556 23.18 36.36 -3.24
CA ARG A 556 22.33 37.17 -4.14
C ARG A 556 21.08 37.64 -3.38
N ILE A 557 21.23 38.58 -2.48
CA ILE A 557 20.20 38.99 -1.50
C ILE A 557 18.87 39.38 -2.15
N SER A 558 18.89 40.18 -3.24
CA SER A 558 17.65 40.61 -3.92
C SER A 558 16.86 39.44 -4.51
N GLN A 559 17.56 38.46 -5.10
CA GLN A 559 16.94 37.26 -5.61
C GLN A 559 16.43 36.36 -4.45
N SER A 560 17.18 36.28 -3.34
CA SER A 560 16.76 35.52 -2.16
C SER A 560 15.46 36.09 -1.57
N ILE A 561 15.32 37.40 -1.49
CA ILE A 561 14.10 38.06 -1.02
C ILE A 561 12.93 37.75 -1.96
N LEU A 562 13.12 37.83 -3.28
CA LEU A 562 12.09 37.50 -4.27
C LEU A 562 11.61 36.03 -4.08
N TRP A 563 12.54 35.10 -3.99
CA TRP A 563 12.19 33.68 -3.81
C TRP A 563 11.53 33.43 -2.44
N ALA A 564 11.96 34.13 -1.38
CA ALA A 564 11.32 34.05 -0.06
C ALA A 564 9.87 34.56 -0.08
N VAL A 565 9.59 35.63 -0.77
CA VAL A 565 8.22 36.15 -0.94
C VAL A 565 7.36 35.13 -1.73
N LEU A 566 7.89 34.62 -2.84
CA LEU A 566 7.20 33.57 -3.63
C LEU A 566 6.97 32.29 -2.82
N PHE A 567 7.93 31.88 -1.99
CA PHE A 567 7.81 30.75 -1.09
C PHE A 567 6.66 30.92 -0.09
N VAL A 568 6.59 32.10 0.55
CA VAL A 568 5.52 32.40 1.52
C VAL A 568 4.16 32.47 0.84
N ILE A 569 4.04 33.18 -0.29
CA ILE A 569 2.76 33.29 -1.02
C ILE A 569 2.29 31.93 -1.49
N SER A 570 3.14 31.18 -2.17
CA SER A 570 2.79 29.85 -2.67
C SER A 570 2.51 28.88 -1.54
N GLY A 571 3.24 28.96 -0.41
CA GLY A 571 2.99 28.18 0.79
C GLY A 571 1.63 28.45 1.43
N VAL A 572 1.22 29.71 1.52
CA VAL A 572 -0.13 30.08 2.01
C VAL A 572 -1.24 29.54 1.09
N VAL A 573 -1.07 29.68 -0.23
CA VAL A 573 -2.03 29.16 -1.21
C VAL A 573 -2.09 27.63 -1.12
N LEU A 574 -0.94 26.97 -1.09
CA LEU A 574 -0.82 25.52 -0.95
C LEU A 574 -1.50 25.01 0.33
N ALA A 575 -1.21 25.63 1.47
CA ALA A 575 -1.83 25.27 2.75
C ALA A 575 -3.36 25.41 2.71
N ARG A 576 -3.88 26.48 2.10
CA ARG A 576 -5.33 26.69 1.93
C ARG A 576 -5.96 25.59 1.05
N VAL A 577 -5.30 25.23 -0.05
CA VAL A 577 -5.78 24.15 -0.94
C VAL A 577 -5.77 22.81 -0.19
N VAL A 578 -4.68 22.47 0.48
CA VAL A 578 -4.56 21.23 1.25
C VAL A 578 -5.61 21.18 2.35
N MET A 579 -5.81 22.25 3.11
CA MET A 579 -6.84 22.30 4.15
C MET A 579 -8.26 22.14 3.57
N ARG A 580 -8.56 22.72 2.40
CA ARG A 580 -9.85 22.53 1.74
C ARG A 580 -10.06 21.12 1.25
N VAL A 581 -9.05 20.51 0.64
CA VAL A 581 -9.07 19.10 0.21
C VAL A 581 -9.25 18.19 1.44
N TRP A 582 -8.61 18.51 2.56
CA TRP A 582 -8.79 17.77 3.81
C TRP A 582 -10.17 17.99 4.44
N ALA A 583 -10.79 19.17 4.30
CA ALA A 583 -12.13 19.46 4.81
C ALA A 583 -13.24 18.89 3.92
N SER A 584 -13.00 18.75 2.61
CA SER A 584 -13.97 18.21 1.65
C SER A 584 -14.03 16.68 1.64
N GLU A 585 -13.02 15.99 2.16
CA GLU A 585 -13.23 14.61 2.62
C GLU A 585 -14.16 14.68 3.83
N PRO A 586 -15.32 13.99 3.80
CA PRO A 586 -16.00 13.73 5.04
C PRO A 586 -14.96 13.10 5.94
N GLU A 587 -14.64 13.76 7.01
CA GLU A 587 -13.90 13.14 8.08
C GLU A 587 -14.58 11.79 8.29
N ILE A 588 -13.84 10.68 8.11
CA ILE A 588 -14.11 9.47 8.86
C ILE A 588 -13.64 9.84 10.28
N ALA A 589 -14.19 10.95 10.75
CA ALA A 589 -14.34 11.28 12.13
C ALA A 589 -15.31 10.24 12.64
N GLY A 590 -14.89 9.55 13.66
CA GLY A 590 -15.77 8.64 14.39
C GLY A 590 -17.03 9.28 14.97
N ASN A 591 -17.58 10.35 14.37
CA ASN A 591 -18.80 10.99 14.86
C ASN A 591 -19.78 11.52 13.79
N GLU A 592 -19.43 11.60 12.47
CA GLU A 592 -20.41 12.14 11.50
C GLU A 592 -20.80 11.16 10.38
N THR A 593 -20.08 10.06 10.17
CA THR A 593 -20.55 8.92 9.39
C THR A 593 -21.74 8.23 10.09
N SER A 594 -21.90 8.48 11.38
CA SER A 594 -23.06 8.04 12.17
C SER A 594 -24.38 8.67 11.70
N ALA A 595 -24.40 9.93 11.25
CA ALA A 595 -25.66 10.61 10.96
C ALA A 595 -26.21 10.38 9.54
N VAL A 596 -25.38 10.14 8.52
CA VAL A 596 -25.81 9.86 7.14
C VAL A 596 -25.86 8.36 6.85
N ALA A 597 -24.95 7.56 7.43
CA ALA A 597 -25.07 6.10 7.44
C ALA A 597 -26.22 5.62 8.36
N ALA A 598 -26.54 6.35 9.41
CA ALA A 598 -27.65 6.06 10.33
C ALA A 598 -29.05 6.07 9.67
N ASN A 599 -29.18 6.51 8.44
CA ASN A 599 -30.46 6.51 7.72
C ASN A 599 -30.55 5.42 6.61
N ARG A 600 -29.50 4.62 6.38
CA ARG A 600 -29.55 3.48 5.46
C ARG A 600 -29.56 2.18 6.28
N PRO A 601 -30.42 1.21 5.95
CA PRO A 601 -30.39 -0.10 6.58
C PRO A 601 -29.01 -0.76 6.37
N CYS A 602 -28.51 -1.45 7.39
CA CYS A 602 -27.26 -2.21 7.31
C CYS A 602 -27.38 -3.32 6.26
N THR A 603 -26.41 -3.44 5.34
CA THR A 603 -26.44 -4.45 4.28
C THR A 603 -25.46 -5.58 4.51
N LYS A 604 -24.55 -5.46 5.48
CA LYS A 604 -23.44 -6.38 5.73
C LYS A 604 -23.70 -7.28 6.94
N ALA A 605 -23.44 -8.58 6.80
CA ALA A 605 -23.47 -9.54 7.91
C ALA A 605 -22.16 -10.34 7.98
N VAL A 606 -21.73 -10.65 9.20
CA VAL A 606 -20.55 -11.46 9.50
C VAL A 606 -21.01 -12.71 10.26
N ILE A 607 -20.62 -13.89 9.78
CA ILE A 607 -20.92 -15.18 10.42
C ILE A 607 -19.63 -15.75 11.01
N LEU A 608 -19.62 -15.99 12.32
CA LEU A 608 -18.48 -16.60 13.01
C LEU A 608 -18.55 -18.13 12.88
N ALA A 609 -17.73 -18.72 12.01
CA ALA A 609 -17.73 -20.16 11.70
C ALA A 609 -16.38 -20.85 11.93
N ALA A 610 -15.42 -20.21 12.60
CA ALA A 610 -14.07 -20.75 12.85
C ALA A 610 -13.94 -21.61 14.11
N GLY A 611 -15.05 -21.92 14.80
CA GLY A 611 -15.04 -22.69 16.06
C GLY A 611 -14.68 -24.16 15.87
N ARG A 612 -13.90 -24.74 16.81
CA ARG A 612 -13.41 -26.14 16.77
C ARG A 612 -14.50 -27.23 16.96
N GLY A 613 -15.71 -26.88 17.37
CA GLY A 613 -16.82 -27.82 17.52
C GLY A 613 -16.63 -28.94 18.56
N THR A 614 -15.76 -28.81 19.53
CA THR A 614 -15.35 -29.83 20.48
C THR A 614 -16.52 -30.45 21.26
N ARG A 615 -17.56 -29.66 21.59
CA ARG A 615 -18.76 -30.18 22.27
C ARG A 615 -19.62 -31.08 21.35
N MET A 616 -19.62 -30.86 20.07
CA MET A 616 -20.32 -31.65 19.07
C MET A 616 -19.61 -32.98 18.81
N GLN A 617 -18.27 -33.00 18.94
CA GLN A 617 -17.45 -34.20 18.78
C GLN A 617 -17.61 -35.18 19.95
N ALA A 618 -18.03 -34.72 21.15
CA ALA A 618 -18.26 -35.60 22.28
C ALA A 618 -19.34 -36.64 21.94
N ALA A 619 -19.03 -37.93 22.14
CA ALA A 619 -19.96 -39.00 21.86
C ALA A 619 -21.20 -38.91 22.77
N ASP A 620 -22.37 -39.07 22.18
CA ASP A 620 -23.66 -39.16 22.87
C ASP A 620 -24.41 -40.35 22.25
N HIS A 621 -24.46 -41.43 22.99
CA HIS A 621 -24.99 -42.73 22.51
C HIS A 621 -26.53 -42.80 22.60
N ASP A 622 -27.17 -41.87 23.30
CA ASP A 622 -28.62 -41.86 23.52
C ASP A 622 -29.40 -41.13 22.42
N VAL A 623 -28.72 -40.56 21.44
CA VAL A 623 -29.34 -39.77 20.36
C VAL A 623 -29.29 -40.53 19.04
N ALA A 624 -30.44 -40.80 18.45
CA ALA A 624 -30.54 -41.42 17.12
C ALA A 624 -30.21 -40.40 16.03
N LEU A 625 -29.03 -40.56 15.40
CA LEU A 625 -28.55 -39.71 14.31
C LEU A 625 -28.35 -40.53 13.03
N THR A 626 -28.50 -39.89 11.88
CA THR A 626 -28.15 -40.50 10.58
C THR A 626 -26.62 -40.59 10.43
N ASN A 627 -26.13 -41.46 9.54
CA ASN A 627 -24.70 -41.61 9.26
C ASN A 627 -24.03 -40.28 8.84
N ASP A 628 -24.73 -39.49 8.03
CA ASP A 628 -24.22 -38.17 7.60
C ASP A 628 -24.14 -37.18 8.77
N GLN A 629 -25.09 -37.22 9.71
CA GLN A 629 -25.08 -36.40 10.92
C GLN A 629 -23.95 -36.82 11.87
N ILE A 630 -23.73 -38.12 12.02
CA ILE A 630 -22.61 -38.64 12.80
C ILE A 630 -21.28 -38.19 12.21
N ALA A 631 -21.08 -38.34 10.90
CA ALA A 631 -19.86 -37.90 10.23
C ALA A 631 -19.61 -36.40 10.38
N ALA A 632 -20.63 -35.57 10.26
CA ALA A 632 -20.53 -34.11 10.44
C ALA A 632 -20.24 -33.73 11.91
N ALA A 633 -20.85 -34.47 12.86
CA ALA A 633 -20.61 -34.28 14.30
C ALA A 633 -19.18 -34.66 14.69
N ASP A 634 -18.67 -35.77 14.21
CA ASP A 634 -17.30 -36.24 14.43
C ASP A 634 -16.26 -35.26 13.83
N ALA A 635 -16.57 -34.68 12.68
CA ALA A 635 -15.74 -33.61 12.06
C ALA A 635 -15.79 -32.27 12.83
N GLY A 636 -16.77 -32.07 13.72
CA GLY A 636 -16.95 -30.82 14.49
C GLY A 636 -17.45 -29.63 13.68
N ILE A 637 -17.86 -29.84 12.42
CA ILE A 637 -18.26 -28.73 11.53
C ILE A 637 -19.77 -28.46 11.68
N LYS A 638 -20.16 -27.78 12.73
CA LYS A 638 -21.59 -27.52 13.08
C LYS A 638 -22.36 -26.82 11.95
N ALA A 639 -21.72 -25.85 11.28
CA ALA A 639 -22.31 -25.10 10.17
C ALA A 639 -22.73 -26.03 8.99
N MET A 640 -22.05 -27.16 8.81
CA MET A 640 -22.32 -28.12 7.75
C MET A 640 -23.19 -29.31 8.21
N MET A 641 -23.73 -29.26 9.44
CA MET A 641 -24.60 -30.32 9.96
C MET A 641 -25.80 -30.52 9.04
N PRO A 642 -26.02 -31.76 8.51
CA PRO A 642 -27.16 -32.04 7.65
C PRO A 642 -28.47 -31.97 8.46
N VAL A 643 -29.36 -31.11 8.05
CA VAL A 643 -30.72 -31.03 8.59
C VAL A 643 -31.64 -31.72 7.61
N ASN A 644 -32.12 -32.95 8.00
CA ASN A 644 -33.02 -33.73 7.17
C ASN A 644 -34.46 -33.32 7.45
N VAL A 645 -35.09 -32.66 6.49
CA VAL A 645 -36.53 -32.44 6.53
C VAL A 645 -37.17 -33.56 5.72
N GLU A 646 -37.62 -34.66 6.38
CA GLU A 646 -38.46 -35.65 5.75
C GLU A 646 -39.79 -35.01 5.30
N GLY A 647 -39.98 -34.98 3.96
CA GLY A 647 -41.22 -34.52 3.37
C GLY A 647 -42.35 -35.47 3.72
N SER A 648 -43.58 -34.93 3.92
CA SER A 648 -44.80 -35.72 3.92
C SER A 648 -44.79 -36.70 2.73
N ALA A 649 -45.29 -37.95 2.93
CA ALA A 649 -45.27 -39.09 2.03
C ALA A 649 -45.87 -38.87 0.59
N ALA A 650 -46.15 -37.66 0.19
CA ALA A 650 -46.69 -37.29 -1.14
C ALA A 650 -45.72 -36.53 -2.06
N VAL A 651 -44.52 -36.18 -1.61
CA VAL A 651 -43.52 -35.47 -2.45
C VAL A 651 -42.16 -36.14 -2.33
N ALA A 652 -41.42 -36.25 -3.47
CA ALA A 652 -40.09 -36.83 -3.53
C ALA A 652 -39.15 -36.28 -2.42
N PRO A 653 -38.31 -37.14 -1.79
CA PRO A 653 -37.44 -36.75 -0.70
C PRO A 653 -36.53 -35.63 -1.14
N ARG A 654 -36.59 -34.44 -0.48
CA ARG A 654 -35.69 -33.33 -0.73
C ARG A 654 -34.30 -33.70 -0.17
N PRO A 655 -33.19 -33.36 -0.90
CA PRO A 655 -31.86 -33.64 -0.38
C PRO A 655 -31.64 -32.87 0.94
N SER A 656 -30.94 -33.50 1.88
CA SER A 656 -30.59 -32.84 3.16
C SER A 656 -29.78 -31.57 2.91
N ARG A 657 -30.02 -30.53 3.69
CA ARG A 657 -29.37 -29.22 3.57
C ARG A 657 -28.54 -28.93 4.83
N PRO A 658 -27.34 -28.34 4.70
CA PRO A 658 -26.55 -27.92 5.85
C PRO A 658 -27.28 -26.86 6.68
N PHE A 659 -27.01 -26.84 7.97
CA PHE A 659 -27.58 -25.87 8.91
C PHE A 659 -27.30 -24.41 8.48
N LEU A 660 -26.12 -24.14 7.92
CA LEU A 660 -25.74 -22.81 7.45
C LEU A 660 -26.64 -22.30 6.30
N ASP A 661 -27.21 -23.17 5.47
CA ASP A 661 -28.17 -22.78 4.42
C ASP A 661 -29.40 -22.05 5.04
N TYR A 662 -29.86 -22.47 6.21
CA TYR A 662 -30.96 -21.84 6.93
C TYR A 662 -30.60 -20.47 7.48
N SER A 663 -29.41 -20.33 8.07
CA SER A 663 -28.90 -19.02 8.55
C SER A 663 -28.69 -18.03 7.41
N LEU A 664 -28.20 -18.53 6.24
CA LEU A 664 -28.04 -17.70 5.05
C LEU A 664 -29.40 -17.29 4.46
N SER A 665 -30.36 -18.21 4.39
CA SER A 665 -31.73 -17.88 3.95
C SER A 665 -32.37 -16.81 4.84
N ALA A 666 -32.24 -16.94 6.16
CA ALA A 666 -32.75 -15.94 7.12
C ALA A 666 -32.12 -14.56 6.95
N LEU A 667 -30.82 -14.48 6.67
CA LEU A 667 -30.16 -13.22 6.33
C LEU A 667 -30.70 -12.61 5.02
N GLY A 668 -30.89 -13.44 4.00
CA GLY A 668 -31.49 -13.03 2.73
C GLY A 668 -32.93 -12.49 2.92
N ASP A 669 -33.76 -13.18 3.72
CA ASP A 669 -35.12 -12.77 4.03
C ASP A 669 -35.17 -11.46 4.85
N ALA A 670 -34.18 -11.25 5.73
CA ALA A 670 -33.99 -9.99 6.43
C ALA A 670 -33.47 -8.87 5.52
N GLY A 671 -33.02 -9.16 4.29
CA GLY A 671 -32.60 -8.19 3.27
C GLY A 671 -31.12 -7.79 3.33
N PHE A 672 -30.24 -8.63 3.87
CA PHE A 672 -28.78 -8.45 3.75
C PHE A 672 -28.33 -8.78 2.33
N THR A 673 -27.32 -8.04 1.81
CA THR A 673 -26.80 -8.20 0.45
C THR A 673 -25.35 -8.66 0.41
N ASP A 674 -24.62 -8.52 1.51
CA ASP A 674 -23.21 -8.88 1.62
C ASP A 674 -22.98 -9.69 2.90
N VAL A 675 -22.43 -10.91 2.76
CA VAL A 675 -22.19 -11.80 3.89
C VAL A 675 -20.72 -12.24 3.91
N CYS A 676 -20.04 -12.06 5.05
CA CYS A 676 -18.69 -12.57 5.27
C CYS A 676 -18.75 -13.78 6.22
N ILE A 677 -18.23 -14.92 5.80
CA ILE A 677 -18.12 -16.12 6.63
C ILE A 677 -16.67 -16.26 7.09
N ILE A 678 -16.44 -16.23 8.40
CA ILE A 678 -15.12 -16.40 9.01
C ILE A 678 -14.87 -17.88 9.26
N LEU A 679 -13.80 -18.40 8.66
CA LEU A 679 -13.46 -19.82 8.65
C LEU A 679 -12.13 -20.09 9.36
N ALA A 680 -11.97 -21.31 9.88
CA ALA A 680 -10.66 -21.82 10.23
C ALA A 680 -9.79 -22.06 8.96
N PRO A 681 -8.44 -22.08 9.06
CA PRO A 681 -7.56 -22.22 7.90
C PRO A 681 -7.81 -23.47 7.05
N ASP A 682 -8.21 -24.57 7.70
CA ASP A 682 -8.38 -25.88 7.06
C ASP A 682 -9.84 -26.17 6.64
N ASP A 683 -10.78 -25.26 6.90
CA ASP A 683 -12.19 -25.45 6.59
C ASP A 683 -12.51 -25.17 5.12
N ARG A 684 -12.29 -26.23 4.30
CA ARG A 684 -12.56 -26.20 2.86
C ARG A 684 -14.02 -26.52 2.52
N ALA A 685 -14.71 -27.27 3.36
CA ALA A 685 -16.06 -27.76 3.06
C ALA A 685 -17.06 -26.61 2.87
N ILE A 686 -17.06 -25.63 3.78
CA ILE A 686 -17.93 -24.43 3.69
C ILE A 686 -17.55 -23.61 2.47
N ARG A 687 -16.26 -23.36 2.25
CA ARG A 687 -15.78 -22.56 1.11
C ARG A 687 -16.17 -23.18 -0.23
N ASP A 688 -15.86 -24.48 -0.43
CA ASP A 688 -16.15 -25.17 -1.68
C ASP A 688 -17.66 -25.24 -1.96
N ARG A 689 -18.49 -25.42 -0.93
CA ARG A 689 -19.94 -25.40 -1.10
C ARG A 689 -20.44 -24.08 -1.67
N TYR A 690 -20.11 -22.93 -1.03
CA TYR A 690 -20.68 -21.63 -1.40
C TYR A 690 -19.93 -20.91 -2.51
N THR A 691 -18.83 -21.44 -3.01
CA THR A 691 -18.14 -20.95 -4.22
C THR A 691 -18.36 -21.80 -5.46
N ARG A 692 -18.71 -23.10 -5.30
CA ARG A 692 -18.77 -24.05 -6.44
C ARG A 692 -20.09 -24.82 -6.56
N THR A 693 -20.68 -25.25 -5.44
CA THR A 693 -21.81 -26.21 -5.45
C THR A 693 -23.16 -25.56 -5.20
N ALA A 694 -23.25 -24.63 -4.27
CA ALA A 694 -24.47 -23.92 -3.87
C ALA A 694 -24.17 -22.42 -3.75
N ILE A 695 -23.90 -21.78 -4.88
CA ILE A 695 -23.59 -20.35 -4.91
C ILE A 695 -24.87 -19.55 -4.60
N PRO A 696 -24.90 -18.75 -3.51
CA PRO A 696 -26.06 -17.93 -3.21
C PRO A 696 -26.33 -16.90 -4.29
N THR A 697 -27.60 -16.67 -4.58
CA THR A 697 -28.02 -15.73 -5.63
C THR A 697 -28.55 -14.40 -5.08
N ARG A 698 -28.94 -14.37 -3.82
CA ARG A 698 -29.56 -13.20 -3.16
C ARG A 698 -28.55 -12.23 -2.55
N PHE A 699 -27.29 -12.67 -2.32
CA PHE A 699 -26.25 -11.87 -1.68
C PHE A 699 -24.85 -12.33 -2.09
N HIS A 700 -23.87 -11.46 -1.90
CA HIS A 700 -22.48 -11.75 -2.17
C HIS A 700 -21.82 -12.37 -0.93
N VAL A 701 -21.33 -13.63 -1.08
CA VAL A 701 -20.55 -14.29 -0.02
C VAL A 701 -19.07 -14.00 -0.17
N ARG A 702 -18.44 -13.53 0.91
CA ARG A 702 -16.99 -13.40 1.06
C ARG A 702 -16.50 -14.30 2.19
N PHE A 703 -15.23 -14.67 2.16
CA PHE A 703 -14.62 -15.49 3.19
C PHE A 703 -13.45 -14.75 3.82
N ALA A 704 -13.39 -14.77 5.15
CA ALA A 704 -12.23 -14.36 5.92
C ALA A 704 -11.71 -15.57 6.69
N THR A 705 -10.42 -15.56 7.07
CA THR A 705 -9.81 -16.72 7.76
C THR A 705 -9.26 -16.26 9.10
N GLN A 706 -9.71 -16.88 10.18
CA GLN A 706 -9.09 -16.80 11.49
C GLN A 706 -7.87 -17.71 11.53
N LEU A 707 -6.67 -17.18 11.67
CA LEU A 707 -5.42 -17.96 11.58
C LEU A 707 -5.18 -18.85 12.80
N GLU A 708 -5.54 -18.38 13.99
CA GLU A 708 -5.41 -19.09 15.26
C GLU A 708 -6.75 -19.01 15.99
N ALA A 709 -7.21 -20.13 16.55
CA ALA A 709 -8.50 -20.18 17.26
C ALA A 709 -8.36 -19.63 18.70
N VAL A 710 -8.14 -18.33 18.83
CA VAL A 710 -7.93 -17.60 20.09
C VAL A 710 -9.12 -16.74 20.50
N GLY A 711 -10.33 -17.14 20.12
CA GLY A 711 -11.59 -16.54 20.58
C GLY A 711 -12.41 -15.83 19.49
N THR A 712 -13.66 -15.45 19.84
CA THR A 712 -14.63 -14.86 18.91
C THR A 712 -14.33 -13.41 18.57
N GLY A 713 -13.66 -12.66 19.47
CA GLY A 713 -13.20 -11.30 19.20
C GLY A 713 -12.04 -11.28 18.21
N ASP A 714 -11.13 -12.23 18.29
CA ASP A 714 -10.04 -12.40 17.31
C ASP A 714 -10.61 -12.84 15.95
N ALA A 715 -11.57 -13.77 15.94
CA ALA A 715 -12.27 -14.14 14.71
C ALA A 715 -12.84 -12.90 14.01
N LEU A 716 -13.48 -12.01 14.77
CA LEU A 716 -14.08 -10.81 14.22
C LEU A 716 -13.06 -9.86 13.56
N LEU A 717 -11.82 -9.79 14.04
CA LEU A 717 -10.75 -8.99 13.43
C LEU A 717 -10.49 -9.39 11.97
N ALA A 718 -10.69 -10.65 11.60
CA ALA A 718 -10.54 -11.11 10.21
C ALA A 718 -11.57 -10.47 9.25
N ALA A 719 -12.70 -9.98 9.76
CA ALA A 719 -13.73 -9.31 8.95
C ALA A 719 -13.55 -7.79 8.82
N GLU A 720 -12.52 -7.18 9.39
CA GLU A 720 -12.31 -5.72 9.35
C GLU A 720 -12.25 -5.18 7.90
N GLY A 721 -11.54 -5.87 7.02
CA GLY A 721 -11.46 -5.51 5.59
C GLY A 721 -12.81 -5.64 4.86
N PHE A 722 -13.68 -6.54 5.30
CA PHE A 722 -15.04 -6.67 4.78
C PHE A 722 -15.95 -5.55 5.29
N ALA A 723 -15.86 -5.21 6.56
CA ALA A 723 -16.63 -4.12 7.16
C ALA A 723 -16.31 -2.78 6.47
N ALA A 724 -15.04 -2.52 6.18
CA ALA A 724 -14.58 -1.33 5.42
C ALA A 724 -15.13 0.00 5.98
N GLY A 725 -15.28 0.10 7.29
CA GLY A 725 -15.81 1.28 7.98
C GLY A 725 -17.33 1.37 8.08
N GLU A 726 -18.07 0.49 7.39
CA GLU A 726 -19.53 0.44 7.46
C GLU A 726 -20.04 -0.38 8.65
N PRO A 727 -21.27 -0.12 9.16
CA PRO A 727 -21.91 -0.98 10.14
C PRO A 727 -22.19 -2.38 9.59
N PHE A 728 -22.16 -3.36 10.47
CA PHE A 728 -22.40 -4.76 10.12
C PHE A 728 -23.05 -5.53 11.27
N VAL A 729 -23.81 -6.57 10.93
CA VAL A 729 -24.39 -7.49 11.90
C VAL A 729 -23.47 -8.69 12.10
N VAL A 730 -23.26 -9.11 13.34
CA VAL A 730 -22.49 -10.30 13.71
C VAL A 730 -23.39 -11.36 14.28
N ILE A 731 -23.29 -12.61 13.77
CA ILE A 731 -24.00 -13.78 14.26
C ILE A 731 -23.05 -14.99 14.35
N ASN A 732 -23.44 -15.99 15.16
CA ASN A 732 -22.75 -17.27 15.25
C ASN A 732 -23.27 -18.23 14.16
N SER A 733 -22.41 -19.08 13.64
CA SER A 733 -22.75 -20.11 12.62
C SER A 733 -23.52 -21.31 13.17
N ASP A 734 -23.55 -21.50 14.49
CA ASP A 734 -24.24 -22.58 15.18
C ASP A 734 -25.57 -22.14 15.81
N ASN A 735 -25.99 -20.90 15.52
CA ASN A 735 -27.31 -20.38 15.93
C ASN A 735 -28.16 -20.00 14.69
N TYR A 736 -29.45 -20.38 14.74
CA TYR A 736 -30.43 -19.89 13.78
C TYR A 736 -31.27 -18.78 14.43
N TYR A 737 -31.27 -17.62 13.82
CA TYR A 737 -32.06 -16.46 14.26
C TYR A 737 -33.22 -16.21 13.28
N PRO A 738 -34.43 -15.94 13.78
CA PRO A 738 -35.58 -15.63 12.90
C PRO A 738 -35.30 -14.37 12.04
N PRO A 739 -35.84 -14.31 10.81
CA PRO A 739 -35.60 -13.17 9.89
C PRO A 739 -36.04 -11.81 10.44
N ASP A 740 -37.14 -11.76 11.25
CA ASP A 740 -37.64 -10.53 11.88
C ASP A 740 -36.67 -9.96 12.93
N VAL A 741 -35.98 -10.82 13.67
CA VAL A 741 -34.93 -10.42 14.62
C VAL A 741 -33.71 -9.83 13.87
N LEU A 742 -33.31 -10.47 12.80
CA LEU A 742 -32.21 -9.98 11.96
C LEU A 742 -32.58 -8.67 11.24
N ALA A 743 -33.82 -8.54 10.78
CA ALA A 743 -34.35 -7.31 10.19
C ALA A 743 -34.37 -6.15 11.18
N ALA A 744 -34.69 -6.41 12.47
CA ALA A 744 -34.64 -5.39 13.52
C ALA A 744 -33.23 -4.82 13.72
N LEU A 745 -32.18 -5.68 13.70
CA LEU A 745 -30.79 -5.22 13.74
C LEU A 745 -30.36 -4.52 12.44
N ARG A 746 -30.85 -4.98 11.31
CA ARG A 746 -30.54 -4.36 10.00
C ARG A 746 -30.96 -2.89 9.93
N ILE A 747 -32.10 -2.55 10.51
CA ILE A 747 -32.67 -1.18 10.51
C ILE A 747 -32.21 -0.33 11.69
N ALA A 748 -31.40 -0.88 12.61
CA ALA A 748 -30.84 -0.14 13.74
C ALA A 748 -29.98 1.02 13.25
N LYS A 749 -30.17 2.21 13.81
CA LYS A 749 -29.46 3.44 13.44
C LYS A 749 -28.19 3.68 14.26
N GLU A 750 -27.97 2.87 15.26
CA GLU A 750 -26.85 2.95 16.21
C GLU A 750 -26.41 1.53 16.58
N PRO A 751 -25.21 1.34 17.18
CA PRO A 751 -24.81 0.02 17.66
C PRO A 751 -25.90 -0.58 18.55
N ALA A 752 -26.24 -1.84 18.29
CA ALA A 752 -27.36 -2.50 18.98
C ALA A 752 -27.08 -3.99 19.19
N CYS A 753 -27.76 -4.58 20.12
CA CYS A 753 -27.80 -6.03 20.29
C CYS A 753 -29.23 -6.51 20.54
N ILE A 754 -29.46 -7.79 20.31
CA ILE A 754 -30.73 -8.40 20.70
C ILE A 754 -30.63 -8.96 22.11
N GLY A 755 -31.54 -8.53 22.96
CA GLY A 755 -31.78 -9.13 24.27
C GLY A 755 -32.97 -10.06 24.21
N PHE A 756 -32.73 -11.38 24.31
CA PHE A 756 -33.75 -12.40 24.21
C PHE A 756 -34.41 -12.64 25.57
N SER A 757 -35.75 -12.80 25.55
CA SER A 757 -36.47 -13.20 26.75
C SER A 757 -36.17 -14.67 27.13
N ARG A 758 -36.05 -14.97 28.43
CA ARG A 758 -35.89 -16.35 28.93
C ARG A 758 -37.04 -17.25 28.48
N GLU A 759 -38.23 -16.71 28.44
CA GLU A 759 -39.45 -17.44 28.03
C GLU A 759 -39.44 -17.77 26.53
N GLY A 760 -39.01 -16.84 25.66
CA GLY A 760 -38.89 -17.08 24.24
C GLY A 760 -37.86 -18.16 23.92
N LEU A 761 -36.71 -18.13 24.61
CA LEU A 761 -35.67 -19.15 24.45
C LEU A 761 -36.11 -20.53 24.97
N SER A 762 -36.81 -20.60 26.11
CA SER A 762 -37.23 -21.86 26.71
C SER A 762 -38.42 -22.47 25.99
N ARG A 763 -39.55 -21.72 25.86
CA ARG A 763 -40.80 -22.28 25.33
C ARG A 763 -40.83 -22.41 23.81
N ARG A 764 -40.17 -21.52 23.09
CA ARG A 764 -40.17 -21.49 21.61
C ARG A 764 -38.87 -21.98 20.99
N GLY A 765 -37.73 -21.85 21.70
CA GLY A 765 -36.40 -22.28 21.27
C GLY A 765 -36.00 -23.66 21.76
N ASP A 766 -36.78 -24.29 22.67
CA ASP A 766 -36.51 -25.59 23.31
C ASP A 766 -35.16 -25.67 24.03
N ILE A 767 -34.67 -24.51 24.52
CA ILE A 767 -33.41 -24.46 25.28
C ILE A 767 -33.72 -24.67 26.76
N SER A 768 -33.06 -25.67 27.40
CA SER A 768 -33.29 -25.96 28.82
C SER A 768 -32.90 -24.78 29.72
N ALA A 769 -33.61 -24.64 30.86
CA ALA A 769 -33.34 -23.60 31.84
C ALA A 769 -31.89 -23.58 32.34
N GLU A 770 -31.26 -24.76 32.47
CA GLU A 770 -29.87 -24.92 32.85
C GLU A 770 -28.92 -24.32 31.78
N ARG A 771 -29.22 -24.51 30.48
CA ARG A 771 -28.45 -23.90 29.41
C ARG A 771 -28.62 -22.41 29.32
N ILE A 772 -29.86 -21.92 29.52
CA ILE A 772 -30.17 -20.47 29.56
C ILE A 772 -29.35 -19.80 30.67
N ALA A 773 -29.25 -20.43 31.84
CA ALA A 773 -28.46 -19.96 32.98
C ALA A 773 -26.93 -19.89 32.66
N ALA A 774 -26.46 -20.63 31.69
CA ALA A 774 -25.05 -20.61 31.26
C ALA A 774 -24.73 -19.54 30.19
N TYR A 775 -25.74 -18.86 29.64
CA TYR A 775 -25.53 -17.77 28.70
C TYR A 775 -25.27 -16.43 29.41
N ALA A 776 -24.72 -15.44 28.66
CA ALA A 776 -24.48 -14.12 29.20
C ALA A 776 -25.80 -13.36 29.47
N ILE A 777 -25.90 -12.72 30.63
CA ILE A 777 -26.99 -11.82 30.97
C ILE A 777 -26.62 -10.39 30.58
N LEU A 778 -27.55 -9.66 29.98
CA LEU A 778 -27.39 -8.25 29.64
C LEU A 778 -27.87 -7.38 30.80
N ASP A 779 -27.04 -6.51 31.33
CA ASP A 779 -27.39 -5.45 32.29
C ASP A 779 -27.80 -4.21 31.50
N VAL A 780 -29.12 -3.96 31.45
CA VAL A 780 -29.74 -2.91 30.64
C VAL A 780 -30.17 -1.74 31.53
N GLY A 781 -29.72 -0.54 31.19
CA GLY A 781 -30.10 0.67 31.86
C GLY A 781 -31.58 1.05 31.61
N ALA A 782 -32.15 1.89 32.48
CA ALA A 782 -33.51 2.43 32.30
C ALA A 782 -33.67 3.22 30.98
N ASP A 783 -32.58 3.65 30.38
CA ASP A 783 -32.47 4.33 29.07
C ASP A 783 -32.51 3.37 27.88
N GLY A 784 -32.54 2.04 28.14
CA GLY A 784 -32.51 0.98 27.12
C GLY A 784 -31.15 0.69 26.49
N TYR A 785 -30.07 1.18 27.09
CA TYR A 785 -28.72 0.89 26.65
C TYR A 785 -28.04 -0.15 27.53
N LEU A 786 -27.16 -0.93 26.91
CA LEU A 786 -26.35 -1.93 27.57
C LEU A 786 -25.32 -1.25 28.47
N ARG A 787 -25.29 -1.62 29.75
CA ARG A 787 -24.32 -1.18 30.75
C ARG A 787 -23.27 -2.21 31.01
N GLY A 788 -23.66 -3.49 30.98
CA GLY A 788 -22.72 -4.57 31.26
C GLY A 788 -23.18 -5.92 30.73
N ILE A 789 -22.21 -6.83 30.58
CA ILE A 789 -22.44 -8.22 30.18
C ILE A 789 -21.85 -9.11 31.27
N VAL A 790 -22.68 -9.93 31.88
CA VAL A 790 -22.26 -10.91 32.88
C VAL A 790 -22.21 -12.29 32.21
N GLU A 791 -20.99 -12.73 31.84
CA GLU A 791 -20.78 -14.05 31.24
C GLU A 791 -20.86 -15.14 32.34
N LYS A 792 -21.57 -16.24 32.04
CA LYS A 792 -21.69 -17.41 32.93
C LYS A 792 -21.94 -17.02 34.38
N PRO A 793 -23.07 -16.30 34.65
CA PRO A 793 -23.39 -15.85 36.00
C PRO A 793 -23.45 -17.03 36.95
N ASP A 794 -23.08 -16.81 38.23
CA ASP A 794 -23.31 -17.79 39.27
C ASP A 794 -24.79 -18.15 39.31
N PRO A 795 -25.17 -19.44 39.46
CA PRO A 795 -26.57 -19.85 39.53
C PRO A 795 -27.40 -19.10 40.56
N SER A 796 -26.80 -18.68 41.67
CA SER A 796 -27.43 -17.87 42.70
C SER A 796 -27.75 -16.44 42.21
N VAL A 797 -26.86 -15.85 41.44
CA VAL A 797 -27.07 -14.52 40.78
C VAL A 797 -28.12 -14.61 39.69
N PHE A 798 -28.10 -15.72 38.92
CA PHE A 798 -29.14 -15.95 37.92
C PHE A 798 -30.55 -16.12 38.54
N ALA A 799 -30.67 -16.85 39.66
CA ALA A 799 -31.92 -17.10 40.35
C ALA A 799 -32.46 -15.85 41.07
N SER A 800 -31.59 -14.96 41.58
CA SER A 800 -31.98 -13.73 42.31
C SER A 800 -32.46 -12.60 41.40
N ARG A 801 -32.16 -12.66 40.09
CA ARG A 801 -32.58 -11.64 39.14
C ARG A 801 -33.97 -11.93 38.60
N ALA A 802 -34.71 -10.84 38.31
CA ALA A 802 -36.10 -10.92 37.88
C ALA A 802 -36.24 -11.70 36.54
N SER A 803 -37.39 -12.34 36.34
CA SER A 803 -37.71 -13.04 35.09
C SER A 803 -37.69 -12.18 33.82
N GLY A 804 -37.58 -10.85 33.95
CA GLY A 804 -37.47 -9.90 32.86
C GLY A 804 -36.06 -9.62 32.35
N ASP A 805 -34.99 -10.23 32.94
CA ASP A 805 -33.61 -10.07 32.47
C ASP A 805 -33.44 -10.69 31.09
N GLN A 806 -32.69 -9.97 30.24
CA GLN A 806 -32.44 -10.36 28.85
C GLN A 806 -31.15 -11.15 28.72
N VAL A 807 -31.16 -12.10 27.82
CA VAL A 807 -30.02 -13.03 27.55
C VAL A 807 -29.40 -12.69 26.21
N SER A 808 -28.08 -12.69 26.17
CA SER A 808 -27.31 -12.52 24.91
C SER A 808 -27.15 -13.89 24.21
N MET A 809 -27.49 -13.90 22.93
CA MET A 809 -27.20 -15.02 22.03
C MET A 809 -26.17 -14.62 20.95
N ASN A 810 -25.29 -13.64 21.22
CA ASN A 810 -24.26 -13.14 20.30
C ASN A 810 -24.82 -12.65 18.96
N CYS A 811 -25.88 -11.87 19.00
CA CYS A 811 -26.47 -11.23 17.83
C CYS A 811 -26.34 -9.71 17.94
N TRP A 812 -25.41 -9.12 17.19
CA TRP A 812 -24.91 -7.75 17.37
C TRP A 812 -24.98 -6.95 16.08
N HIS A 813 -25.40 -5.69 16.15
CA HIS A 813 -25.16 -4.65 15.15
C HIS A 813 -24.03 -3.75 15.65
N LEU A 814 -22.86 -3.77 14.98
CA LEU A 814 -21.65 -3.12 15.43
C LEU A 814 -21.09 -2.18 14.38
N THR A 815 -20.28 -1.23 14.81
CA THR A 815 -19.50 -0.34 13.97
C THR A 815 -18.02 -0.74 13.99
N SER A 816 -17.20 -0.16 13.12
CA SER A 816 -15.76 -0.46 13.03
C SER A 816 -14.96 -0.17 14.30
N GLU A 817 -15.51 0.58 15.26
CA GLU A 817 -14.87 0.82 16.56
C GLU A 817 -14.68 -0.46 17.38
N ILE A 818 -15.49 -1.50 17.15
CA ILE A 818 -15.35 -2.79 17.83
C ILE A 818 -14.00 -3.45 17.54
N PHE A 819 -13.43 -3.26 16.36
CA PHE A 819 -12.13 -3.83 16.03
C PHE A 819 -11.01 -3.23 16.90
N ARG A 820 -11.14 -1.96 17.30
CA ARG A 820 -10.23 -1.33 18.27
C ARG A 820 -10.38 -1.97 19.65
N ALA A 821 -11.61 -2.26 20.08
CA ALA A 821 -11.84 -2.96 21.33
C ALA A 821 -11.25 -4.37 21.30
N CYS A 822 -11.49 -5.16 20.23
CA CYS A 822 -10.95 -6.51 20.08
C CYS A 822 -9.40 -6.56 20.14
N ARG A 823 -8.71 -5.51 19.67
CA ARG A 823 -7.24 -5.44 19.75
C ARG A 823 -6.69 -5.07 21.13
N ASN A 824 -7.47 -4.41 21.96
CA ASN A 824 -7.00 -3.84 23.23
C ASN A 824 -7.59 -4.51 24.46
N VAL A 825 -8.62 -5.34 24.32
CA VAL A 825 -9.18 -6.10 25.44
C VAL A 825 -8.17 -7.16 25.90
N PRO A 826 -7.90 -7.30 27.20
CA PRO A 826 -7.04 -8.36 27.70
C PRO A 826 -7.66 -9.74 27.43
N PRO A 827 -6.85 -10.78 27.13
CA PRO A 827 -7.36 -12.12 26.92
C PRO A 827 -8.02 -12.66 28.20
N SER A 828 -9.01 -13.53 28.02
CA SER A 828 -9.70 -14.21 29.12
C SER A 828 -8.76 -15.19 29.83
N PRO A 829 -9.14 -15.75 31.01
CA PRO A 829 -8.34 -16.78 31.69
C PRO A 829 -8.07 -18.05 30.86
N ARG A 830 -8.71 -18.19 29.69
CA ARG A 830 -8.48 -19.24 28.69
C ARG A 830 -7.52 -18.86 27.59
N ASP A 831 -6.90 -17.70 27.70
CA ASP A 831 -6.05 -17.08 26.66
C ASP A 831 -6.84 -16.81 25.35
N GLU A 832 -8.14 -16.48 25.47
CA GLU A 832 -9.04 -16.18 24.35
C GLU A 832 -9.50 -14.72 24.36
N ILE A 833 -9.57 -14.10 23.20
CA ILE A 833 -10.20 -12.78 22.99
C ILE A 833 -11.68 -13.00 22.69
N GLU A 834 -12.52 -12.81 23.69
CA GLU A 834 -13.95 -13.06 23.57
C GLU A 834 -14.70 -11.78 23.12
N LEU A 835 -15.64 -11.93 22.19
CA LEU A 835 -16.42 -10.80 21.66
C LEU A 835 -17.23 -10.06 22.76
N PRO A 836 -17.90 -10.73 23.72
CA PRO A 836 -18.58 -10.04 24.81
C PRO A 836 -17.63 -9.19 25.68
N ALA A 837 -16.41 -9.67 25.95
CA ALA A 837 -15.40 -8.91 26.67
C ALA A 837 -14.92 -7.69 25.85
N ALA A 838 -14.77 -7.82 24.53
CA ALA A 838 -14.46 -6.70 23.66
C ALA A 838 -15.61 -5.67 23.60
N VAL A 839 -16.86 -6.11 23.61
CA VAL A 839 -18.03 -5.24 23.70
C VAL A 839 -18.05 -4.49 25.03
N GLN A 840 -17.76 -5.16 26.16
CA GLN A 840 -17.67 -4.51 27.47
C GLN A 840 -16.55 -3.45 27.48
N TYR A 841 -15.38 -3.79 26.92
CA TYR A 841 -14.28 -2.83 26.77
C TYR A 841 -14.69 -1.61 25.90
N ALA A 842 -15.46 -1.84 24.83
CA ALA A 842 -15.96 -0.77 23.98
C ALA A 842 -16.89 0.17 24.75
N ILE A 843 -17.72 -0.34 25.64
CA ILE A 843 -18.60 0.46 26.50
C ILE A 843 -17.78 1.26 27.51
N ASP A 844 -16.92 0.57 28.29
CA ASP A 844 -16.24 1.14 29.46
C ASP A 844 -15.11 2.11 29.11
N VAL A 845 -14.36 1.80 28.03
CA VAL A 845 -13.11 2.51 27.66
C VAL A 845 -13.30 3.40 26.43
N LEU A 846 -14.07 2.94 25.43
CA LEU A 846 -14.26 3.69 24.19
C LEU A 846 -15.54 4.55 24.22
N GLY A 847 -16.39 4.40 25.23
CA GLY A 847 -17.64 5.15 25.36
C GLY A 847 -18.73 4.76 24.34
N MET A 848 -18.65 3.55 23.77
CA MET A 848 -19.62 3.06 22.81
C MET A 848 -20.98 2.84 23.48
N ARG A 849 -22.03 3.42 22.94
CA ARG A 849 -23.40 3.19 23.38
C ARG A 849 -24.03 2.10 22.53
N ILE A 850 -24.52 1.03 23.15
CA ILE A 850 -25.13 -0.12 22.48
C ILE A 850 -26.58 -0.24 22.96
N ARG A 851 -27.53 -0.08 22.02
CA ARG A 851 -28.96 -0.20 22.34
C ARG A 851 -29.35 -1.66 22.43
N VAL A 852 -30.14 -2.00 23.44
CA VAL A 852 -30.72 -3.35 23.57
C VAL A 852 -32.10 -3.38 22.96
N ILE A 853 -32.29 -4.21 21.93
CA ILE A 853 -33.56 -4.46 21.28
C ILE A 853 -34.16 -5.73 21.90
N HIS A 854 -35.29 -5.62 22.59
CA HIS A 854 -35.96 -6.76 23.21
C HIS A 854 -36.59 -7.67 22.14
N ALA A 855 -36.36 -8.98 22.25
CA ALA A 855 -36.99 -9.98 21.39
C ALA A 855 -37.55 -11.15 22.20
N ASP A 856 -38.85 -11.42 22.05
CA ASP A 856 -39.50 -12.65 22.52
C ASP A 856 -39.57 -13.65 21.35
N ALA A 857 -38.39 -14.14 20.90
CA ALA A 857 -38.23 -14.94 19.71
C ALA A 857 -37.45 -16.24 20.01
N PRO A 858 -37.72 -17.33 19.29
CA PRO A 858 -36.91 -18.55 19.40
C PRO A 858 -35.55 -18.36 18.74
N VAL A 859 -34.48 -18.83 19.40
CA VAL A 859 -33.18 -19.08 18.77
C VAL A 859 -32.94 -20.59 18.84
N LEU A 860 -32.55 -21.19 17.73
CA LEU A 860 -32.15 -22.59 17.72
C LEU A 860 -30.63 -22.67 17.87
N ASP A 861 -30.17 -23.36 18.89
CA ASP A 861 -28.72 -23.51 19.20
C ASP A 861 -28.27 -24.95 18.91
N LEU A 862 -27.32 -25.08 17.97
CA LEU A 862 -26.76 -26.36 17.54
C LEU A 862 -25.37 -26.58 18.18
N SER A 863 -25.34 -26.77 19.48
CA SER A 863 -24.07 -26.90 20.23
C SER A 863 -23.63 -28.34 20.51
N ARG A 864 -24.56 -29.27 20.68
CA ARG A 864 -24.35 -30.66 21.05
C ARG A 864 -25.11 -31.60 20.13
N ARG A 865 -24.79 -32.93 20.16
CA ARG A 865 -25.50 -33.97 19.38
C ARG A 865 -26.99 -34.03 19.70
N ALA A 866 -27.34 -33.87 20.98
CA ALA A 866 -28.73 -33.88 21.44
C ALA A 866 -29.58 -32.71 20.85
N ASP A 867 -28.97 -31.68 20.37
CA ASP A 867 -29.68 -30.55 19.74
C ASP A 867 -30.11 -30.86 18.28
N ILE A 868 -29.47 -31.83 17.62
CA ILE A 868 -29.68 -32.11 16.19
C ILE A 868 -31.14 -32.50 15.89
N PRO A 869 -31.76 -33.43 16.61
CA PRO A 869 -33.16 -33.78 16.37
C PRO A 869 -34.12 -32.61 16.60
N ILE A 870 -33.92 -31.86 17.69
CA ILE A 870 -34.75 -30.69 18.07
C ILE A 870 -34.69 -29.63 16.98
N VAL A 871 -33.48 -29.26 16.55
CA VAL A 871 -33.24 -28.26 15.49
C VAL A 871 -33.84 -28.76 14.16
N THR A 872 -33.69 -30.03 13.84
CA THR A 872 -34.25 -30.63 12.62
C THR A 872 -35.78 -30.52 12.60
N GLU A 873 -36.46 -30.82 13.71
CA GLU A 873 -37.91 -30.71 13.81
C GLU A 873 -38.39 -29.26 13.68
N ARG A 874 -37.72 -28.32 14.35
CA ARG A 874 -38.06 -26.91 14.31
C ARG A 874 -37.84 -26.23 12.96
N LEU A 875 -36.86 -26.69 12.19
CA LEU A 875 -36.60 -26.19 10.84
C LEU A 875 -37.46 -26.87 9.77
N ARG A 876 -38.31 -27.88 10.16
CA ARG A 876 -39.26 -28.53 9.29
C ARG A 876 -40.29 -27.49 8.80
N GLY A 877 -40.35 -27.24 7.52
CA GLY A 877 -41.27 -26.27 6.91
C GLY A 877 -40.68 -24.88 6.65
N VAL A 878 -39.43 -24.61 7.07
CA VAL A 878 -38.73 -23.38 6.65
C VAL A 878 -38.38 -23.49 5.16
N VAL A 879 -38.91 -22.55 4.38
CA VAL A 879 -38.57 -22.47 2.95
C VAL A 879 -37.17 -21.87 2.78
N LEU A 880 -36.30 -22.58 2.07
CA LEU A 880 -34.94 -22.14 1.81
C LEU A 880 -34.81 -21.47 0.43
N GLU A 881 -34.41 -20.22 0.43
CA GLU A 881 -34.03 -19.46 -0.74
C GLU A 881 -32.67 -18.78 -0.49
N PRO A 882 -31.57 -19.52 -0.44
CA PRO A 882 -30.27 -18.99 -0.14
C PRO A 882 -29.63 -18.15 -1.25
#